data_f9c16dff4aa07aa6994607252a74c756
#
_entry.id   f9c16dff4aa07aa6994607252a74c756
#
_cell.length_a   1.000
_cell.length_b   1.000
_cell.length_c   1.000
_cell.angle_alpha   90.00
_cell.angle_beta   90.00
_cell.angle_gamma   90.00
#
_symmetry.space_group_name_H-M   'P 1'
#
loop_
_entity.id
_entity.type
_entity.pdbx_description
1 polymer ?
#
loop_
_entity_poly.entity_id
_entity_poly.type
_entity_poly.pdbx_seq_one_letter_code
_entity_poly.pdbx_strand_id
1 'polypeptide(L)'
;MGAADAVTLLFSEFLRYDPENPHWEARDRFFMDPGHMSALLYSELALQGKLSMEDLKNFRQLDSRTPGHPEVDFALGIENSSGPLGIGHGVALGNAIAERFMVERFGDILSHKVVCLVSDGGLEEEIAYGVGRVAGHLKLSNLIFFYDANQVQLSCRCEDVMSHDFKKQYESWGFRVIDVADGSDVPSLRKAFTEAWAETEKPVIVIGHTTMAKGAVAEDGTSYEGAVSTHGQPLNAAGASTDATIRNLGGDATEPFKIFPEVLEAVEARKAELRAQVAEWKKAKAAWDAANAEKAATLKDWLSGNAPKIDLSGLELKEGVATRVTSGTVLGHLAEKVKNCICSSADLSNSDNTQAFLNKTGIFRAGDFKGGFVQVGVAELTMGAICCGIALHGGLYPICATFFVFSDFMKPVLRMAALMGLPVKFMYTHDSFRVGEDGPTHEPIEHETQVRLLEGLKKVHGENKGKSEMLVLRPADAFETVVAWEMAFENNDSPTTLILTRQNVKSLPGDRKADAAKCRKGAYVVSDNCGNARPDLTFVSNGSDVLLTHDAAEILRGEGLKVRVVSMISPTLFMSQDKEYRDSIIAPWTPVFAKSSGLPLLFASVVGGFGKLSGLERFGASAPAGVLEKEFGYTPEAVVAEAKKYLEEFKANVEEFKIVVGR
;
A
#
# COMPACT_ATOMS: atom_id res chain seq x y z
N MET A 1 17.90 19.67 12.22
CA MET A 1 18.25 20.72 13.20
C MET A 1 17.18 21.83 13.19
N GLY A 2 16.74 22.34 12.02
CA GLY A 2 15.76 23.44 11.95
C GLY A 2 14.41 23.16 12.63
N ALA A 3 13.83 21.97 12.41
CA ALA A 3 12.55 21.57 13.01
C ALA A 3 12.66 20.98 14.43
N ALA A 4 13.85 20.95 15.04
CA ALA A 4 14.05 20.28 16.33
C ALA A 4 13.20 20.92 17.45
N ASP A 5 13.17 22.23 17.55
CA ASP A 5 12.39 22.96 18.57
C ASP A 5 10.89 22.60 18.46
N ALA A 6 10.34 22.57 17.24
CA ALA A 6 8.93 22.26 17.02
C ALA A 6 8.58 20.81 17.34
N VAL A 7 9.41 19.85 16.90
CA VAL A 7 9.15 18.40 17.11
C VAL A 7 9.33 18.06 18.60
N THR A 8 10.38 18.58 19.25
CA THR A 8 10.58 18.39 20.69
C THR A 8 9.41 18.97 21.50
N LEU A 9 8.90 20.14 21.11
CA LEU A 9 7.72 20.72 21.73
C LEU A 9 6.46 19.86 21.55
N LEU A 10 6.27 19.30 20.36
CA LEU A 10 5.15 18.36 20.12
C LEU A 10 5.20 17.15 21.06
N PHE A 11 6.36 16.51 21.21
CA PHE A 11 6.51 15.34 22.08
C PHE A 11 6.45 15.68 23.57
N SER A 12 7.04 16.81 23.96
CA SER A 12 7.15 17.22 25.37
C SER A 12 5.85 17.82 25.94
N GLU A 13 4.97 18.41 25.11
CA GLU A 13 3.81 19.15 25.63
C GLU A 13 2.46 18.74 25.01
N PHE A 14 2.41 18.32 23.74
CA PHE A 14 1.15 18.16 23.00
C PHE A 14 0.74 16.72 22.75
N LEU A 15 1.61 15.90 22.17
CA LEU A 15 1.27 14.53 21.80
C LEU A 15 0.95 13.68 23.03
N ARG A 16 -0.18 12.97 22.97
CA ARG A 16 -0.60 12.02 23.98
C ARG A 16 -0.20 10.60 23.54
N TYR A 17 0.58 9.93 24.33
CA TYR A 17 0.96 8.52 24.14
C TYR A 17 1.10 7.83 25.48
N ASP A 18 1.01 6.50 25.51
CA ASP A 18 1.30 5.72 26.70
C ASP A 18 2.79 5.36 26.73
N PRO A 19 3.56 5.85 27.72
CA PRO A 19 4.99 5.54 27.83
C PRO A 19 5.29 4.03 27.91
N GLU A 20 4.37 3.25 28.46
CA GLU A 20 4.52 1.80 28.66
C GLU A 20 3.85 0.96 27.56
N ASN A 21 2.84 1.51 26.85
CA ASN A 21 2.11 0.78 25.82
C ASN A 21 2.03 1.57 24.49
N PRO A 22 2.93 1.33 23.56
CA PRO A 22 2.92 2.03 22.25
C PRO A 22 1.70 1.70 21.39
N HIS A 23 0.91 0.68 21.75
CA HIS A 23 -0.32 0.29 21.07
C HIS A 23 -1.59 0.87 21.70
N TRP A 24 -1.47 1.85 22.62
CA TRP A 24 -2.64 2.49 23.22
C TRP A 24 -3.56 3.05 22.14
N GLU A 25 -4.84 2.69 22.14
CA GLU A 25 -5.79 2.94 21.06
C GLU A 25 -6.07 4.43 20.85
N ALA A 26 -6.07 5.23 21.95
CA ALA A 26 -6.37 6.66 21.93
C ALA A 26 -5.11 7.54 21.88
N ARG A 27 -3.93 6.98 21.57
CA ARG A 27 -2.71 7.76 21.38
C ARG A 27 -2.83 8.68 20.18
N ASP A 28 -2.28 9.89 20.26
CA ASP A 28 -2.08 10.72 19.09
C ASP A 28 -1.05 10.05 18.15
N ARG A 29 -1.18 10.26 16.84
CA ARG A 29 -0.33 9.63 15.82
C ARG A 29 0.61 10.69 15.24
N PHE A 30 1.91 10.39 15.24
CA PHE A 30 2.92 11.23 14.62
C PHE A 30 3.50 10.56 13.39
N PHE A 31 3.29 11.17 12.22
CA PHE A 31 3.79 10.73 10.94
C PHE A 31 4.96 11.61 10.49
N MET A 32 5.99 10.99 9.95
CA MET A 32 7.12 11.69 9.37
C MET A 32 7.12 11.48 7.86
N ASP A 33 6.82 12.54 7.08
CA ASP A 33 6.96 12.48 5.63
C ASP A 33 8.41 12.62 5.18
N PRO A 34 9.21 13.61 5.64
CA PRO A 34 10.60 13.77 5.25
C PRO A 34 11.49 12.72 5.94
N GLY A 35 11.53 11.51 5.39
CA GLY A 35 12.28 10.39 5.97
C GLY A 35 13.76 10.65 6.20
N HIS A 36 14.37 11.57 5.44
CA HIS A 36 15.75 12.00 5.65
C HIS A 36 15.97 12.78 6.96
N MET A 37 14.90 13.18 7.65
CA MET A 37 14.96 13.77 8.99
C MET A 37 14.90 12.72 10.11
N SER A 38 15.08 11.46 9.81
CA SER A 38 14.99 10.30 10.72
C SER A 38 15.76 10.47 12.03
N ALA A 39 16.95 11.08 11.98
CA ALA A 39 17.77 11.32 13.18
C ALA A 39 17.02 12.17 14.23
N LEU A 40 16.17 13.11 13.81
CA LEU A 40 15.31 13.88 14.72
C LEU A 40 14.32 12.97 15.45
N LEU A 41 13.58 12.13 14.71
CA LEU A 41 12.64 11.18 15.31
C LEU A 41 13.33 10.20 16.26
N TYR A 42 14.48 9.65 15.86
CA TYR A 42 15.24 8.72 16.71
C TYR A 42 15.76 9.39 17.98
N SER A 43 16.15 10.66 17.92
CA SER A 43 16.54 11.43 19.10
C SER A 43 15.36 11.57 20.09
N GLU A 44 14.18 11.89 19.60
CA GLU A 44 12.96 11.95 20.44
C GLU A 44 12.62 10.58 21.06
N LEU A 45 12.72 9.51 20.29
CA LEU A 45 12.49 8.14 20.79
C LEU A 45 13.54 7.73 21.82
N ALA A 46 14.78 8.19 21.68
CA ALA A 46 15.83 7.96 22.68
C ALA A 46 15.56 8.74 23.96
N LEU A 47 15.14 10.00 23.89
CA LEU A 47 14.70 10.79 25.05
C LEU A 47 13.55 10.09 25.79
N GLN A 48 12.63 9.48 25.06
CA GLN A 48 11.54 8.68 25.64
C GLN A 48 12.01 7.33 26.22
N GLY A 49 13.27 6.93 26.02
CA GLY A 49 13.83 5.66 26.49
C GLY A 49 13.44 4.44 25.65
N LYS A 50 12.89 4.65 24.44
CA LYS A 50 12.53 3.59 23.48
C LYS A 50 13.73 3.12 22.65
N LEU A 51 14.69 4.01 22.42
CA LEU A 51 16.00 3.74 21.82
C LEU A 51 17.11 4.04 22.83
N SER A 52 18.19 3.29 22.76
CA SER A 52 19.41 3.54 23.54
C SER A 52 20.35 4.49 22.80
N MET A 53 21.32 5.08 23.51
CA MET A 53 22.40 5.85 22.88
C MET A 53 23.24 4.98 21.93
N GLU A 54 23.34 3.69 22.18
CA GLU A 54 24.03 2.76 21.28
C GLU A 54 23.26 2.55 19.97
N ASP A 55 21.92 2.52 20.04
CA ASP A 55 21.08 2.50 18.82
C ASP A 55 21.33 3.76 17.97
N LEU A 56 21.44 4.94 18.59
CA LEU A 56 21.74 6.20 17.88
C LEU A 56 23.14 6.21 17.25
N LYS A 57 24.16 5.66 17.94
CA LYS A 57 25.52 5.53 17.40
C LYS A 57 25.60 4.57 16.21
N ASN A 58 24.69 3.60 16.16
CA ASN A 58 24.55 2.64 15.06
C ASN A 58 23.63 3.14 13.93
N PHE A 59 23.38 4.45 13.86
CA PHE A 59 22.57 5.05 12.80
C PHE A 59 23.07 4.67 11.40
N ARG A 60 22.17 4.16 10.55
CA ARG A 60 22.46 3.71 9.18
C ARG A 60 23.40 2.51 9.07
N GLN A 61 23.60 1.75 10.14
CA GLN A 61 24.36 0.50 10.06
C GLN A 61 23.43 -0.68 9.71
N LEU A 62 24.02 -1.76 9.17
CA LEU A 62 23.27 -2.97 8.85
C LEU A 62 22.60 -3.53 10.12
N ASP A 63 21.35 -3.93 10.01
CA ASP A 63 20.51 -4.47 11.08
C ASP A 63 20.33 -3.53 12.29
N SER A 64 20.61 -2.23 12.10
CA SER A 64 20.38 -1.21 13.12
C SER A 64 18.90 -0.93 13.31
N ARG A 65 18.51 -0.60 14.56
CA ARG A 65 17.17 -0.11 14.90
C ARG A 65 16.92 1.33 14.44
N THR A 66 17.94 1.99 13.88
CA THR A 66 17.91 3.37 13.38
C THR A 66 18.31 3.42 11.90
N PRO A 67 17.49 2.84 10.99
CA PRO A 67 17.75 2.89 9.56
C PRO A 67 17.79 4.34 9.03
N GLY A 68 18.33 4.53 7.83
CA GLY A 68 18.51 5.86 7.24
C GLY A 68 17.24 6.66 7.04
N HIS A 69 16.12 5.99 6.80
CA HIS A 69 14.76 6.53 6.79
C HIS A 69 13.91 5.67 7.73
N PRO A 70 12.94 6.23 8.44
CA PRO A 70 12.12 5.44 9.36
C PRO A 70 11.40 4.31 8.64
N GLU A 71 11.41 3.15 9.27
CA GLU A 71 10.59 2.01 8.93
C GLU A 71 9.52 1.81 10.02
N VAL A 72 8.31 1.44 9.63
CA VAL A 72 7.21 1.25 10.58
C VAL A 72 7.59 0.27 11.67
N ASP A 73 7.52 0.73 12.91
CA ASP A 73 7.77 -0.07 14.12
C ASP A 73 6.89 0.47 15.26
N PHE A 74 5.71 -0.10 15.39
CA PHE A 74 4.77 0.31 16.44
C PHE A 74 5.32 0.11 17.85
N ALA A 75 6.23 -0.85 18.07
CA ALA A 75 6.84 -1.05 19.39
C ALA A 75 7.75 0.11 19.78
N LEU A 76 8.35 0.78 18.81
CA LEU A 76 9.08 2.02 19.01
C LEU A 76 8.20 3.28 18.98
N GLY A 77 6.98 3.17 18.42
CA GLY A 77 6.09 4.31 18.15
C GLY A 77 6.39 5.00 16.81
N ILE A 78 6.97 4.29 15.87
CA ILE A 78 7.16 4.75 14.49
C ILE A 78 5.93 4.32 13.68
N GLU A 79 5.09 5.30 13.32
CA GLU A 79 3.76 5.04 12.74
C GLU A 79 3.78 4.74 11.23
N ASN A 80 4.86 5.08 10.51
CA ASN A 80 4.99 4.80 9.08
C ASN A 80 6.43 4.58 8.63
N SER A 81 6.62 3.80 7.57
CA SER A 81 7.82 3.88 6.77
C SER A 81 7.75 5.11 5.88
N SER A 82 8.83 5.86 5.77
CA SER A 82 8.93 7.04 4.93
C SER A 82 10.16 7.00 4.01
N GLY A 83 10.22 7.96 3.09
CA GLY A 83 11.30 8.02 2.08
C GLY A 83 10.80 8.66 0.80
N PRO A 84 9.80 8.08 0.10
CA PRO A 84 9.11 8.80 -0.97
C PRO A 84 8.31 9.96 -0.38
N LEU A 85 8.75 11.19 -0.68
CA LEU A 85 8.12 12.42 -0.17
C LEU A 85 6.66 12.51 -0.64
N GLY A 86 5.82 13.15 0.15
CA GLY A 86 4.39 13.30 -0.10
C GLY A 86 3.53 12.08 0.30
N ILE A 87 4.09 10.86 0.28
CA ILE A 87 3.33 9.65 0.66
C ILE A 87 2.90 9.72 2.13
N GLY A 88 3.76 10.25 3.02
CA GLY A 88 3.44 10.46 4.43
C GLY A 88 2.23 11.36 4.66
N HIS A 89 2.02 12.37 3.82
CA HIS A 89 0.82 13.23 3.85
C HIS A 89 -0.45 12.41 3.64
N GLY A 90 -0.46 11.55 2.61
CA GLY A 90 -1.61 10.70 2.27
C GLY A 90 -1.87 9.63 3.33
N VAL A 91 -0.80 9.08 3.92
CA VAL A 91 -0.89 8.13 5.03
C VAL A 91 -1.48 8.79 6.27
N ALA A 92 -1.03 9.99 6.64
CA ALA A 92 -1.59 10.76 7.76
C ALA A 92 -3.07 11.09 7.52
N LEU A 93 -3.44 11.51 6.29
CA LEU A 93 -4.83 11.74 5.91
C LEU A 93 -5.68 10.49 6.07
N GLY A 94 -5.20 9.33 5.60
CA GLY A 94 -5.89 8.05 5.75
C GLY A 94 -6.11 7.66 7.21
N ASN A 95 -5.12 7.92 8.06
CA ASN A 95 -5.23 7.68 9.50
C ASN A 95 -6.27 8.62 10.16
N ALA A 96 -6.32 9.90 9.75
CA ALA A 96 -7.32 10.85 10.23
C ALA A 96 -8.75 10.47 9.79
N ILE A 97 -8.92 9.92 8.58
CA ILE A 97 -10.19 9.35 8.09
C ILE A 97 -10.58 8.15 8.96
N ALA A 98 -9.64 7.26 9.24
CA ALA A 98 -9.87 6.08 10.07
C ALA A 98 -10.32 6.46 11.49
N GLU A 99 -9.67 7.45 12.10
CA GLU A 99 -10.08 7.94 13.43
C GLU A 99 -11.52 8.48 13.40
N ARG A 100 -11.89 9.34 12.44
CA ARG A 100 -13.28 9.84 12.32
C ARG A 100 -14.28 8.71 12.11
N PHE A 101 -13.93 7.70 11.31
CA PHE A 101 -14.74 6.52 11.09
C PHE A 101 -14.98 5.72 12.38
N MET A 102 -13.94 5.57 13.19
CA MET A 102 -13.99 4.84 14.47
C MET A 102 -14.74 5.65 15.53
N VAL A 103 -14.47 6.95 15.65
CA VAL A 103 -15.15 7.83 16.62
C VAL A 103 -16.65 7.91 16.35
N GLU A 104 -17.08 7.99 15.09
CA GLU A 104 -18.50 7.99 14.70
C GLU A 104 -19.24 6.73 15.23
N ARG A 105 -18.57 5.61 15.34
CA ARG A 105 -19.15 4.33 15.74
C ARG A 105 -19.04 4.05 17.23
N PHE A 106 -17.90 4.39 17.81
CA PHE A 106 -17.55 4.02 19.18
C PHE A 106 -17.53 5.21 20.14
N GLY A 107 -17.55 6.45 19.61
CA GLY A 107 -17.53 7.68 20.41
C GLY A 107 -16.13 8.18 20.72
N ASP A 108 -16.08 9.30 21.45
CA ASP A 108 -14.85 10.07 21.71
C ASP A 108 -13.80 9.35 22.55
N ILE A 109 -14.12 8.17 23.07
CA ILE A 109 -13.16 7.30 23.80
C ILE A 109 -11.95 6.92 22.93
N LEU A 110 -12.10 6.96 21.60
CA LEU A 110 -11.05 6.70 20.64
C LEU A 110 -10.48 7.97 19.99
N SER A 111 -10.99 9.16 20.36
CA SER A 111 -10.58 10.41 19.71
C SER A 111 -9.11 10.72 19.95
N HIS A 112 -8.39 11.01 18.86
CA HIS A 112 -6.99 11.40 18.88
C HIS A 112 -6.65 12.35 17.72
N LYS A 113 -5.55 13.07 17.85
CA LYS A 113 -4.99 13.90 16.79
C LYS A 113 -4.03 13.08 15.92
N VAL A 114 -3.96 13.47 14.66
CA VAL A 114 -3.00 12.96 13.69
C VAL A 114 -2.11 14.12 13.26
N VAL A 115 -0.82 14.02 13.56
CA VAL A 115 0.18 15.05 13.26
C VAL A 115 1.12 14.51 12.20
N CYS A 116 1.41 15.29 11.16
CA CYS A 116 2.40 14.94 10.15
C CYS A 116 3.43 16.09 10.02
N LEU A 117 4.69 15.73 10.16
CA LEU A 117 5.80 16.62 9.77
C LEU A 117 5.92 16.58 8.25
N VAL A 118 5.91 17.75 7.63
CA VAL A 118 6.02 17.90 6.17
C VAL A 118 7.15 18.89 5.83
N SER A 119 7.76 18.74 4.65
CA SER A 119 8.90 19.54 4.19
C SER A 119 8.61 20.26 2.88
N ASP A 120 9.49 21.17 2.48
CA ASP A 120 9.41 21.89 1.20
C ASP A 120 9.20 20.91 0.04
N GLY A 121 10.11 19.95 -0.15
CA GLY A 121 9.99 18.95 -1.22
C GLY A 121 8.77 18.05 -1.09
N GLY A 122 8.29 17.78 0.13
CA GLY A 122 7.03 17.03 0.33
C GLY A 122 5.81 17.80 -0.16
N LEU A 123 5.80 19.12 -0.05
CA LEU A 123 4.71 19.97 -0.56
C LEU A 123 4.77 20.20 -2.07
N GLU A 124 5.90 19.96 -2.70
CA GLU A 124 6.06 20.03 -4.16
C GLU A 124 5.48 18.78 -4.88
N GLU A 125 5.46 17.66 -4.19
CA GLU A 125 4.92 16.43 -4.75
C GLU A 125 3.42 16.56 -5.10
N GLU A 126 3.02 16.05 -6.27
CA GLU A 126 1.63 16.15 -6.76
C GLU A 126 0.62 15.53 -5.81
N ILE A 127 1.00 14.52 -5.03
CA ILE A 127 0.13 13.91 -4.02
C ILE A 127 -0.27 14.91 -2.94
N ALA A 128 0.57 15.90 -2.59
CA ALA A 128 0.25 16.93 -1.59
C ALA A 128 -1.00 17.73 -1.98
N TYR A 129 -1.21 17.98 -3.28
CA TYR A 129 -2.40 18.66 -3.81
C TYR A 129 -3.66 17.80 -3.64
N GLY A 130 -3.58 16.51 -3.94
CA GLY A 130 -4.67 15.57 -3.72
C GLY A 130 -5.06 15.46 -2.25
N VAL A 131 -4.05 15.36 -1.38
CA VAL A 131 -4.22 15.28 0.08
C VAL A 131 -4.85 16.56 0.64
N GLY A 132 -4.31 17.73 0.29
CA GLY A 132 -4.83 19.03 0.77
C GLY A 132 -6.30 19.21 0.37
N ARG A 133 -6.63 18.95 -0.89
CA ARG A 133 -8.00 19.01 -1.41
C ARG A 133 -8.95 18.08 -0.66
N VAL A 134 -8.59 16.83 -0.44
CA VAL A 134 -9.46 15.85 0.22
C VAL A 134 -9.60 16.16 1.71
N ALA A 135 -8.52 16.50 2.41
CA ALA A 135 -8.54 16.82 3.83
C ALA A 135 -9.42 18.04 4.13
N GLY A 136 -9.27 19.12 3.35
CA GLY A 136 -10.07 20.33 3.48
C GLY A 136 -11.54 20.09 3.15
N HIS A 137 -11.85 19.34 2.07
CA HIS A 137 -13.21 18.97 1.70
C HIS A 137 -13.92 18.16 2.80
N LEU A 138 -13.21 17.22 3.42
CA LEU A 138 -13.74 16.41 4.52
C LEU A 138 -13.73 17.13 5.87
N LYS A 139 -13.13 18.33 5.98
CA LYS A 139 -13.03 19.12 7.22
C LYS A 139 -12.47 18.30 8.39
N LEU A 140 -11.35 17.62 8.17
CA LEU A 140 -10.75 16.73 9.16
C LEU A 140 -9.98 17.50 10.24
N SER A 141 -10.67 18.02 11.23
CA SER A 141 -10.09 18.83 12.33
C SER A 141 -9.17 18.05 13.27
N ASN A 142 -9.09 16.75 13.12
CA ASN A 142 -8.14 15.89 13.80
C ASN A 142 -6.77 15.79 13.09
N LEU A 143 -6.63 16.35 11.87
CA LEU A 143 -5.39 16.35 11.08
C LEU A 143 -4.65 17.68 11.24
N ILE A 144 -3.38 17.61 11.65
CA ILE A 144 -2.48 18.75 11.83
C ILE A 144 -1.20 18.49 11.04
N PHE A 145 -0.86 19.38 10.11
CA PHE A 145 0.45 19.41 9.48
C PHE A 145 1.36 20.43 10.16
N PHE A 146 2.59 20.05 10.43
CA PHE A 146 3.66 21.02 10.73
C PHE A 146 4.59 21.07 9.51
N TYR A 147 4.60 22.20 8.83
CA TYR A 147 5.45 22.44 7.69
C TYR A 147 6.75 23.10 8.13
N ASP A 148 7.86 22.36 7.96
CA ASP A 148 9.24 22.83 8.14
C ASP A 148 9.65 23.65 6.91
N ALA A 149 9.27 24.94 6.90
CA ALA A 149 9.49 25.87 5.82
C ALA A 149 10.90 26.49 5.89
N ASN A 150 11.93 25.70 5.60
CA ASN A 150 13.31 26.14 5.67
C ASN A 150 13.87 26.66 4.34
N GLN A 151 13.11 26.55 3.25
CA GLN A 151 13.39 27.05 1.90
C GLN A 151 14.66 26.48 1.25
N VAL A 152 15.14 25.31 1.72
CA VAL A 152 16.35 24.65 1.21
C VAL A 152 16.04 23.22 0.85
N GLN A 153 16.42 22.82 -0.36
CA GLN A 153 16.32 21.48 -0.88
C GLN A 153 17.71 20.84 -1.06
N LEU A 154 17.74 19.59 -1.53
CA LEU A 154 18.99 18.83 -1.68
C LEU A 154 20.00 19.48 -2.64
N SER A 155 19.52 20.14 -3.70
CA SER A 155 20.36 20.68 -4.78
C SER A 155 20.15 22.17 -5.04
N CYS A 156 19.11 22.79 -4.47
CA CYS A 156 18.73 24.18 -4.78
C CYS A 156 17.95 24.82 -3.62
N ARG A 157 17.54 26.07 -3.79
CA ARG A 157 16.58 26.74 -2.94
C ARG A 157 15.17 26.59 -3.53
N CYS A 158 14.15 26.68 -2.69
CA CYS A 158 12.76 26.59 -3.14
C CYS A 158 12.40 27.68 -4.17
N GLU A 159 12.97 28.87 -4.06
CA GLU A 159 12.77 29.97 -5.00
C GLU A 159 13.23 29.68 -6.43
N ASP A 160 14.11 28.67 -6.61
CA ASP A 160 14.58 28.24 -7.93
C ASP A 160 13.56 27.35 -8.64
N VAL A 161 12.62 26.74 -7.93
CA VAL A 161 11.67 25.76 -8.46
C VAL A 161 10.21 26.14 -8.28
N MET A 162 9.88 27.00 -7.33
CA MET A 162 8.50 27.44 -7.12
C MET A 162 8.39 28.86 -6.59
N SER A 163 7.27 29.50 -6.95
CA SER A 163 6.96 30.88 -6.57
C SER A 163 5.56 31.05 -5.98
N HIS A 164 4.85 29.94 -5.70
CA HIS A 164 3.50 30.04 -5.18
C HIS A 164 3.45 30.15 -3.66
N ASP A 165 2.33 30.65 -3.16
CA ASP A 165 2.09 30.93 -1.76
C ASP A 165 1.31 29.75 -1.13
N PHE A 166 2.00 28.87 -0.44
CA PHE A 166 1.40 27.72 0.25
C PHE A 166 0.32 28.12 1.26
N LYS A 167 0.48 29.26 1.93
CA LYS A 167 -0.52 29.77 2.87
C LYS A 167 -1.86 29.95 2.17
N LYS A 168 -1.88 30.72 1.08
CA LYS A 168 -3.11 30.94 0.29
C LYS A 168 -3.64 29.66 -0.31
N GLN A 169 -2.77 28.75 -0.72
CA GLN A 169 -3.17 27.47 -1.28
C GLN A 169 -3.92 26.62 -0.26
N TYR A 170 -3.37 26.43 0.94
CA TYR A 170 -4.02 25.66 1.99
C TYR A 170 -5.29 26.36 2.51
N GLU A 171 -5.30 27.69 2.62
CA GLU A 171 -6.51 28.45 2.91
C GLU A 171 -7.62 28.18 1.87
N SER A 172 -7.26 28.15 0.57
CA SER A 172 -8.21 27.88 -0.51
C SER A 172 -8.76 26.45 -0.48
N TRP A 173 -8.02 25.47 0.04
CA TRP A 173 -8.48 24.12 0.29
C TRP A 173 -9.34 23.97 1.54
N GLY A 174 -9.44 25.00 2.38
CA GLY A 174 -10.27 25.00 3.58
C GLY A 174 -9.53 24.63 4.86
N PHE A 175 -8.21 24.67 4.87
CA PHE A 175 -7.42 24.56 6.09
C PHE A 175 -7.48 25.84 6.94
N ARG A 176 -7.30 25.67 8.24
CA ARG A 176 -6.81 26.74 9.09
C ARG A 176 -5.29 26.78 8.94
N VAL A 177 -4.77 27.93 8.50
CA VAL A 177 -3.32 28.16 8.38
C VAL A 177 -2.84 29.03 9.54
N ILE A 178 -1.83 28.56 10.24
CA ILE A 178 -1.17 29.29 11.35
C ILE A 178 0.29 29.47 10.92
N ASP A 179 0.67 30.73 10.73
CA ASP A 179 1.97 31.13 10.20
C ASP A 179 2.87 31.63 11.36
N VAL A 180 3.99 30.92 11.58
CA VAL A 180 4.96 31.18 12.64
C VAL A 180 6.23 31.73 12.02
N ALA A 181 6.45 33.02 12.15
CA ALA A 181 7.52 33.78 11.49
C ALA A 181 8.94 33.30 11.86
N ASP A 182 9.13 32.78 13.08
CA ASP A 182 10.35 32.12 13.53
C ASP A 182 10.00 30.74 14.09
N GLY A 183 10.27 29.73 13.29
CA GLY A 183 10.06 28.33 13.66
C GLY A 183 10.98 27.76 14.74
N SER A 184 11.79 28.64 15.35
CA SER A 184 12.63 28.36 16.51
C SER A 184 12.16 29.13 17.78
N ASP A 185 11.17 30.02 17.65
CA ASP A 185 10.60 30.71 18.81
C ASP A 185 9.58 29.81 19.52
N VAL A 186 10.04 29.12 20.58
CA VAL A 186 9.23 28.17 21.34
C VAL A 186 7.92 28.77 21.86
N PRO A 187 7.87 30.02 22.40
CA PRO A 187 6.61 30.66 22.78
C PRO A 187 5.60 30.77 21.62
N SER A 188 6.04 31.18 20.44
CA SER A 188 5.18 31.30 19.24
C SER A 188 4.72 29.92 18.73
N LEU A 189 5.62 28.95 18.71
CA LEU A 189 5.27 27.54 18.37
C LEU A 189 4.23 26.97 19.35
N ARG A 190 4.42 27.17 20.67
CA ARG A 190 3.48 26.71 21.70
C ARG A 190 2.10 27.33 21.51
N LYS A 191 2.05 28.63 21.22
CA LYS A 191 0.79 29.30 20.90
C LYS A 191 0.14 28.71 19.66
N ALA A 192 0.91 28.51 18.58
CA ALA A 192 0.41 27.93 17.32
C ALA A 192 -0.13 26.52 17.52
N PHE A 193 0.59 25.65 18.23
CA PHE A 193 0.10 24.31 18.52
C PHE A 193 -1.11 24.30 19.45
N THR A 194 -1.16 25.21 20.45
CA THR A 194 -2.35 25.37 21.31
C THR A 194 -3.59 25.69 20.44
N GLU A 195 -3.45 26.62 19.50
CA GLU A 195 -4.52 26.95 18.56
C GLU A 195 -4.88 25.79 17.62
N ALA A 196 -3.88 25.03 17.14
CA ALA A 196 -4.09 23.87 16.28
C ALA A 196 -4.82 22.74 17.01
N TRP A 197 -4.48 22.45 18.27
CA TRP A 197 -5.17 21.44 19.08
C TRP A 197 -6.60 21.82 19.42
N ALA A 198 -6.89 23.13 19.58
CA ALA A 198 -8.22 23.66 19.86
C ALA A 198 -9.14 23.71 18.63
N GLU A 199 -8.61 23.55 17.42
CA GLU A 199 -9.40 23.58 16.19
C GLU A 199 -10.33 22.35 16.09
N THR A 200 -11.62 22.60 15.79
CA THR A 200 -12.67 21.56 15.76
C THR A 200 -13.41 21.46 14.42
N GLU A 201 -13.17 22.38 13.49
CA GLU A 201 -13.94 22.45 12.24
C GLU A 201 -13.11 22.17 10.98
N LYS A 202 -11.79 22.43 11.01
CA LYS A 202 -10.93 22.41 9.84
C LYS A 202 -9.64 21.63 10.10
N PRO A 203 -9.05 20.98 9.09
CA PRO A 203 -7.66 20.55 9.20
C PRO A 203 -6.75 21.77 9.39
N VAL A 204 -5.62 21.58 10.04
CA VAL A 204 -4.67 22.66 10.35
C VAL A 204 -3.35 22.42 9.65
N ILE A 205 -2.74 23.50 9.15
CA ILE A 205 -1.32 23.53 8.83
C ILE A 205 -0.64 24.66 9.61
N VAL A 206 0.39 24.29 10.38
CA VAL A 206 1.28 25.23 11.06
C VAL A 206 2.51 25.38 10.17
N ILE A 207 2.72 26.56 9.60
CA ILE A 207 3.89 26.89 8.80
C ILE A 207 4.96 27.47 9.74
N GLY A 208 6.02 26.71 10.00
CA GLY A 208 7.15 27.16 10.80
C GLY A 208 8.30 27.59 9.89
N HIS A 209 8.61 28.88 9.81
CA HIS A 209 9.78 29.37 9.09
C HIS A 209 11.04 29.04 9.89
N THR A 210 11.67 27.88 9.53
CA THR A 210 12.83 27.35 10.22
C THR A 210 14.13 27.69 9.48
N THR A 211 15.26 27.35 10.07
CA THR A 211 16.58 27.54 9.46
C THR A 211 17.23 26.19 9.25
N MET A 212 17.53 25.83 7.96
CA MET A 212 18.29 24.64 7.66
C MET A 212 19.61 24.62 8.41
N ALA A 213 19.96 23.48 9.03
CA ALA A 213 21.18 23.30 9.80
C ALA A 213 21.42 24.39 10.87
N LYS A 214 20.36 24.80 11.60
CA LYS A 214 20.43 25.79 12.67
C LYS A 214 21.59 25.51 13.63
N GLY A 215 22.41 26.53 13.89
CA GLY A 215 23.57 26.44 14.74
C GLY A 215 24.85 25.83 14.11
N ALA A 216 24.80 25.40 12.85
CA ALA A 216 25.96 24.84 12.17
C ALA A 216 27.03 25.89 11.88
N VAL A 217 28.26 25.61 12.33
CA VAL A 217 29.43 26.46 12.13
C VAL A 217 30.67 25.66 11.77
N ALA A 218 31.63 26.32 11.10
CA ALA A 218 32.98 25.78 10.93
C ALA A 218 33.85 26.10 12.18
N GLU A 219 35.09 25.57 12.23
CA GLU A 219 36.02 25.78 13.34
C GLU A 219 36.42 27.26 13.51
N ASP A 220 36.39 28.04 12.43
CA ASP A 220 36.67 29.48 12.45
C ASP A 220 35.43 30.33 12.81
N GLY A 221 34.28 29.71 13.10
CA GLY A 221 33.01 30.37 13.43
C GLY A 221 32.17 30.78 12.21
N THR A 222 32.60 30.46 10.99
CA THR A 222 31.78 30.72 9.78
C THR A 222 30.47 29.95 9.86
N SER A 223 29.33 30.62 9.70
CA SER A 223 28.01 30.03 9.74
C SER A 223 27.72 29.24 8.46
N TYR A 224 27.11 28.04 8.63
CA TYR A 224 26.57 27.18 7.57
C TYR A 224 25.04 27.09 7.63
N GLU A 225 24.40 27.90 8.45
CA GLU A 225 22.94 28.01 8.52
C GLU A 225 22.36 28.38 7.15
N GLY A 226 21.30 27.70 6.70
CA GLY A 226 20.66 27.95 5.43
C GLY A 226 21.49 27.57 4.20
N ALA A 227 22.64 26.93 4.37
CA ALA A 227 23.48 26.50 3.26
C ALA A 227 22.90 25.22 2.60
N VAL A 228 22.75 25.21 1.26
CA VAL A 228 22.30 24.02 0.49
C VAL A 228 23.21 22.83 0.76
N SER A 229 24.52 23.03 0.91
CA SER A 229 25.49 21.96 1.17
C SER A 229 25.23 21.17 2.46
N THR A 230 24.47 21.72 3.41
CA THR A 230 24.15 21.03 4.68
C THR A 230 22.93 20.12 4.56
N HIS A 231 22.18 20.20 3.46
CA HIS A 231 21.00 19.35 3.28
C HIS A 231 21.40 17.90 2.95
N GLY A 232 21.00 16.95 3.79
CA GLY A 232 21.24 15.53 3.58
C GLY A 232 22.70 15.07 3.67
N GLN A 233 23.62 15.94 4.10
CA GLN A 233 25.03 15.63 4.25
C GLN A 233 25.45 15.70 5.72
N PRO A 234 26.44 14.88 6.16
CA PRO A 234 27.13 15.12 7.43
C PRO A 234 27.76 16.51 7.46
N LEU A 235 27.67 17.19 8.60
CA LEU A 235 28.17 18.58 8.73
C LEU A 235 29.61 18.75 8.25
N ASN A 236 30.51 17.82 8.60
CA ASN A 236 31.90 17.88 8.17
C ASN A 236 32.07 17.71 6.64
N ALA A 237 31.22 16.92 5.99
CA ALA A 237 31.24 16.79 4.54
C ALA A 237 30.66 18.04 3.84
N ALA A 238 29.78 18.77 4.51
CA ALA A 238 29.18 20.01 4.03
C ALA A 238 30.12 21.23 4.19
N GLY A 239 31.23 21.08 4.91
CA GLY A 239 32.20 22.15 5.20
C GLY A 239 32.09 22.76 6.59
N ALA A 240 31.06 22.42 7.36
CA ALA A 240 30.93 22.81 8.77
C ALA A 240 31.75 21.86 9.67
N SER A 241 31.88 22.17 10.94
CA SER A 241 32.50 21.29 11.95
C SER A 241 31.43 20.74 12.88
N THR A 242 31.36 19.43 13.03
CA THR A 242 30.45 18.79 14.00
C THR A 242 30.78 19.23 15.42
N ASP A 243 32.06 19.24 15.80
CA ASP A 243 32.52 19.60 17.15
C ASP A 243 32.28 21.09 17.47
N ALA A 244 32.59 21.97 16.50
CA ALA A 244 32.29 23.39 16.65
C ALA A 244 30.78 23.67 16.76
N THR A 245 29.97 22.96 15.97
CA THR A 245 28.52 23.04 16.02
C THR A 245 27.95 22.58 17.36
N ILE A 246 28.46 21.46 17.92
CA ILE A 246 28.05 21.00 19.26
C ILE A 246 28.37 22.07 20.30
N ARG A 247 29.57 22.65 20.30
CA ARG A 247 29.95 23.72 21.20
C ARG A 247 29.07 24.98 21.01
N ASN A 248 28.79 25.36 19.76
CA ASN A 248 27.93 26.50 19.44
C ASN A 248 26.50 26.34 19.96
N LEU A 249 26.00 25.08 19.99
CA LEU A 249 24.68 24.74 20.54
C LEU A 249 24.71 24.48 22.06
N GLY A 250 25.85 24.73 22.75
CA GLY A 250 25.97 24.60 24.20
C GLY A 250 26.28 23.19 24.69
N GLY A 251 26.58 22.24 23.77
CA GLY A 251 26.96 20.88 24.09
C GLY A 251 28.45 20.67 24.34
N ASP A 252 28.84 19.50 24.77
CA ASP A 252 30.22 19.05 24.95
C ASP A 252 30.61 18.10 23.80
N ALA A 253 31.52 18.57 22.92
CA ALA A 253 32.00 17.79 21.78
C ALA A 253 32.78 16.53 22.19
N THR A 254 33.26 16.44 23.44
CA THR A 254 33.93 15.22 23.96
C THR A 254 32.94 14.16 24.43
N GLU A 255 31.67 14.55 24.69
CA GLU A 255 30.56 13.67 25.09
C GLU A 255 29.30 13.94 24.24
N PRO A 256 29.36 13.77 22.90
CA PRO A 256 28.31 14.25 21.98
C PRO A 256 26.94 13.57 22.15
N PHE A 257 26.88 12.43 22.83
CA PHE A 257 25.62 11.71 23.13
C PHE A 257 25.16 11.86 24.58
N LYS A 258 25.73 12.82 25.32
CA LYS A 258 25.33 13.09 26.70
C LYS A 258 24.01 13.89 26.72
N ILE A 259 23.03 13.35 27.46
CA ILE A 259 21.79 14.07 27.75
C ILE A 259 21.99 14.89 29.02
N PHE A 260 21.59 16.17 29.00
CA PHE A 260 21.64 17.00 30.18
C PHE A 260 20.68 16.51 31.26
N PRO A 261 21.06 16.53 32.55
CA PRO A 261 20.20 16.05 33.64
C PRO A 261 18.82 16.71 33.67
N GLU A 262 18.74 18.03 33.41
CA GLU A 262 17.48 18.77 33.38
C GLU A 262 16.55 18.32 32.25
N VAL A 263 17.08 17.82 31.14
CA VAL A 263 16.27 17.23 30.07
C VAL A 263 15.67 15.88 30.53
N LEU A 264 16.44 15.05 31.22
CA LEU A 264 15.95 13.79 31.79
C LEU A 264 14.85 14.04 32.83
N GLU A 265 15.01 15.06 33.69
CA GLU A 265 13.98 15.49 34.67
C GLU A 265 12.70 15.90 33.96
N ALA A 266 12.81 16.76 32.92
CA ALA A 266 11.66 17.17 32.11
C ALA A 266 10.94 16.02 31.42
N VAL A 267 11.69 15.09 30.84
CA VAL A 267 11.14 13.88 30.20
C VAL A 267 10.40 13.01 31.22
N GLU A 268 10.96 12.77 32.40
CA GLU A 268 10.28 11.98 33.43
C GLU A 268 9.04 12.70 33.99
N ALA A 269 9.07 14.01 34.13
CA ALA A 269 7.89 14.80 34.50
C ALA A 269 6.78 14.63 33.44
N ARG A 270 7.12 14.73 32.15
CA ARG A 270 6.16 14.51 31.05
C ARG A 270 5.59 13.10 31.05
N LYS A 271 6.42 12.08 31.24
CA LYS A 271 5.95 10.68 31.36
C LYS A 271 4.99 10.50 32.53
N ALA A 272 5.23 11.15 33.67
CA ALA A 272 4.32 11.10 34.82
C ALA A 272 2.94 11.71 34.48
N GLU A 273 2.89 12.83 33.78
CA GLU A 273 1.65 13.42 33.27
C GLU A 273 0.91 12.48 32.32
N LEU A 274 1.63 11.90 31.35
CA LEU A 274 1.06 10.97 30.38
C LEU A 274 0.50 9.70 31.05
N ARG A 275 1.21 9.13 32.04
CA ARG A 275 0.72 8.02 32.86
C ARG A 275 -0.59 8.37 33.58
N ALA A 276 -0.70 9.59 34.10
CA ALA A 276 -1.94 10.04 34.75
C ALA A 276 -3.09 10.15 33.74
N GLN A 277 -2.83 10.74 32.55
CA GLN A 277 -3.84 10.82 31.46
C GLN A 277 -4.29 9.43 31.01
N VAL A 278 -3.37 8.50 30.80
CA VAL A 278 -3.67 7.11 30.43
C VAL A 278 -4.48 6.39 31.53
N ALA A 279 -4.15 6.62 32.80
CA ALA A 279 -4.90 6.05 33.91
C ALA A 279 -6.35 6.57 33.96
N GLU A 280 -6.57 7.86 33.74
CA GLU A 280 -7.92 8.43 33.63
C GLU A 280 -8.67 7.88 32.42
N TRP A 281 -8.00 7.78 31.26
CA TRP A 281 -8.61 7.16 30.10
C TRP A 281 -8.99 5.68 30.34
N LYS A 282 -8.13 4.89 31.00
CA LYS A 282 -8.43 3.49 31.34
C LYS A 282 -9.68 3.39 32.22
N LYS A 283 -9.89 4.31 33.16
CA LYS A 283 -11.13 4.37 33.97
C LYS A 283 -12.35 4.70 33.11
N ALA A 284 -12.23 5.72 32.24
CA ALA A 284 -13.30 6.11 31.33
C ALA A 284 -13.63 4.97 30.34
N LYS A 285 -12.60 4.29 29.82
CA LYS A 285 -12.78 3.13 28.92
C LYS A 285 -13.50 1.97 29.62
N ALA A 286 -13.13 1.65 30.85
CA ALA A 286 -13.80 0.60 31.60
C ALA A 286 -15.29 0.93 31.90
N ALA A 287 -15.60 2.19 32.19
CA ALA A 287 -16.97 2.65 32.37
C ALA A 287 -17.76 2.61 31.03
N TRP A 288 -17.11 3.02 29.94
CA TRP A 288 -17.69 2.94 28.60
C TRP A 288 -17.94 1.49 28.17
N ASP A 289 -17.00 0.55 28.43
CA ASP A 289 -17.14 -0.88 28.13
C ASP A 289 -18.33 -1.49 28.87
N ALA A 290 -18.49 -1.15 30.14
CA ALA A 290 -19.62 -1.62 30.96
C ALA A 290 -20.98 -1.08 30.45
N ALA A 291 -21.01 0.17 30.01
CA ALA A 291 -22.21 0.82 29.47
C ALA A 291 -22.54 0.41 28.03
N ASN A 292 -21.56 -0.09 27.26
CA ASN A 292 -21.67 -0.38 25.81
C ASN A 292 -21.12 -1.78 25.49
N ALA A 293 -21.51 -2.81 26.21
CA ALA A 293 -20.89 -4.14 26.14
C ALA A 293 -20.80 -4.73 24.71
N GLU A 294 -21.84 -4.55 23.88
CA GLU A 294 -21.85 -5.02 22.49
C GLU A 294 -20.84 -4.25 21.62
N LYS A 295 -20.81 -2.90 21.73
CA LYS A 295 -19.82 -2.08 21.03
C LYS A 295 -18.40 -2.38 21.51
N ALA A 296 -18.20 -2.63 22.79
CA ALA A 296 -16.90 -2.97 23.35
C ALA A 296 -16.38 -4.32 22.81
N ALA A 297 -17.26 -5.32 22.69
CA ALA A 297 -16.92 -6.60 22.07
C ALA A 297 -16.56 -6.42 20.59
N THR A 298 -17.34 -5.63 19.86
CA THR A 298 -17.08 -5.31 18.44
C THR A 298 -15.75 -4.57 18.27
N LEU A 299 -15.48 -3.56 19.10
CA LEU A 299 -14.22 -2.81 19.05
C LEU A 299 -13.01 -3.72 19.33
N LYS A 300 -13.12 -4.58 20.34
CA LYS A 300 -12.09 -5.56 20.67
C LYS A 300 -11.81 -6.52 19.50
N ASP A 301 -12.86 -6.98 18.83
CA ASP A 301 -12.74 -7.83 17.64
C ASP A 301 -12.04 -7.10 16.52
N TRP A 302 -12.47 -5.86 16.19
CA TRP A 302 -11.85 -5.06 15.13
C TRP A 302 -10.36 -4.79 15.38
N LEU A 303 -9.99 -4.46 16.61
CA LEU A 303 -8.60 -4.16 17.00
C LEU A 303 -7.75 -5.41 17.26
N SER A 304 -8.31 -6.62 17.14
CA SER A 304 -7.59 -7.87 17.43
C SER A 304 -6.45 -8.17 16.45
N GLY A 305 -6.41 -7.52 15.30
CA GLY A 305 -5.49 -7.84 14.22
C GLY A 305 -5.85 -9.12 13.44
N ASN A 306 -6.92 -9.81 13.80
CA ASN A 306 -7.39 -10.98 13.07
C ASN A 306 -8.14 -10.58 11.81
N ALA A 307 -7.91 -11.31 10.72
CA ALA A 307 -8.68 -11.14 9.49
C ALA A 307 -10.18 -11.36 9.76
N PRO A 308 -11.09 -10.53 9.19
CA PRO A 308 -12.51 -10.74 9.35
C PRO A 308 -12.90 -12.07 8.69
N LYS A 309 -13.73 -12.83 9.38
CA LYS A 309 -14.31 -14.04 8.80
C LYS A 309 -15.38 -13.62 7.80
N ILE A 310 -15.13 -13.90 6.52
CA ILE A 310 -16.10 -13.69 5.46
C ILE A 310 -16.68 -15.04 5.02
N ASP A 311 -17.99 -15.07 4.79
CA ASP A 311 -18.68 -16.24 4.23
C ASP A 311 -19.38 -15.80 2.94
N LEU A 312 -18.82 -16.22 1.82
CA LEU A 312 -19.32 -15.94 0.48
C LEU A 312 -20.05 -17.14 -0.14
N SER A 313 -20.18 -18.25 0.58
CA SER A 313 -20.74 -19.51 0.07
C SER A 313 -22.21 -19.43 -0.36
N GLY A 314 -22.96 -18.49 0.22
CA GLY A 314 -24.37 -18.24 -0.05
C GLY A 314 -24.64 -17.21 -1.15
N LEU A 315 -23.61 -16.67 -1.83
CA LEU A 315 -23.81 -15.71 -2.88
C LEU A 315 -24.44 -16.33 -4.13
N GLU A 316 -25.51 -15.71 -4.62
CA GLU A 316 -26.08 -16.00 -5.93
C GLU A 316 -25.23 -15.33 -7.01
N LEU A 317 -24.52 -16.14 -7.78
CA LEU A 317 -23.63 -15.67 -8.83
C LEU A 317 -24.34 -15.67 -10.18
N LYS A 318 -24.16 -14.61 -10.95
CA LYS A 318 -24.52 -14.58 -12.36
C LYS A 318 -23.37 -15.19 -13.16
N GLU A 319 -23.69 -16.16 -13.99
CA GLU A 319 -22.74 -16.72 -14.93
C GLU A 319 -22.68 -15.92 -16.24
N GLY A 320 -21.58 -16.00 -16.95
CA GLY A 320 -21.40 -15.31 -18.22
C GLY A 320 -21.26 -13.80 -18.11
N VAL A 321 -20.85 -13.30 -16.93
CA VAL A 321 -20.60 -11.88 -16.70
C VAL A 321 -19.10 -11.61 -16.49
N ALA A 322 -18.69 -10.35 -16.60
CA ALA A 322 -17.32 -9.94 -16.29
C ALA A 322 -16.98 -10.19 -14.82
N THR A 323 -15.73 -10.54 -14.52
CA THR A 323 -15.31 -10.81 -13.14
C THR A 323 -15.42 -9.57 -12.25
N ARG A 324 -15.32 -8.34 -12.80
CA ARG A 324 -15.63 -7.09 -12.06
C ARG A 324 -17.09 -7.03 -11.59
N VAL A 325 -18.04 -7.59 -12.35
CA VAL A 325 -19.46 -7.61 -11.96
C VAL A 325 -19.66 -8.56 -10.79
N THR A 326 -19.03 -9.73 -10.81
CA THR A 326 -19.03 -10.65 -9.68
C THR A 326 -18.37 -10.02 -8.45
N SER A 327 -17.25 -9.31 -8.64
CA SER A 327 -16.61 -8.54 -7.59
C SER A 327 -17.57 -7.49 -6.98
N GLY A 328 -18.36 -6.81 -7.80
CA GLY A 328 -19.41 -5.90 -7.32
C GLY A 328 -20.45 -6.61 -6.43
N THR A 329 -20.85 -7.83 -6.78
CA THR A 329 -21.74 -8.66 -5.94
C THR A 329 -21.09 -8.98 -4.59
N VAL A 330 -19.81 -9.36 -4.59
CA VAL A 330 -19.02 -9.60 -3.36
C VAL A 330 -18.93 -8.32 -2.53
N LEU A 331 -18.59 -7.18 -3.14
CA LEU A 331 -18.48 -5.90 -2.45
C LEU A 331 -19.80 -5.47 -1.81
N GLY A 332 -20.93 -5.67 -2.49
CA GLY A 332 -22.25 -5.43 -1.92
C GLY A 332 -22.54 -6.28 -0.68
N HIS A 333 -22.10 -7.55 -0.67
CA HIS A 333 -22.21 -8.44 0.49
C HIS A 333 -21.27 -8.02 1.63
N LEU A 334 -20.01 -7.69 1.31
CA LEU A 334 -19.05 -7.21 2.29
C LEU A 334 -19.51 -5.93 2.99
N ALA A 335 -20.11 -4.99 2.27
CA ALA A 335 -20.69 -3.77 2.82
C ALA A 335 -21.76 -4.04 3.92
N GLU A 336 -22.48 -5.15 3.79
CA GLU A 336 -23.48 -5.56 4.77
C GLU A 336 -22.91 -6.35 5.95
N LYS A 337 -21.90 -7.17 5.71
CA LYS A 337 -21.38 -8.13 6.70
C LYS A 337 -20.12 -7.69 7.41
N VAL A 338 -19.22 -6.96 6.75
CA VAL A 338 -17.92 -6.56 7.28
C VAL A 338 -17.92 -5.04 7.52
N LYS A 339 -18.39 -4.63 8.72
CA LYS A 339 -18.66 -3.22 9.04
C LYS A 339 -17.42 -2.35 9.20
N ASN A 340 -16.24 -2.94 9.28
CA ASN A 340 -14.95 -2.28 9.33
C ASN A 340 -14.20 -2.28 7.98
N CYS A 341 -14.92 -2.48 6.86
CA CYS A 341 -14.39 -2.19 5.54
C CYS A 341 -14.63 -0.73 5.16
N ILE A 342 -13.64 -0.13 4.51
CA ILE A 342 -13.71 1.16 3.84
C ILE A 342 -13.34 0.94 2.38
N CYS A 343 -14.15 1.45 1.45
CA CYS A 343 -13.89 1.35 0.02
C CYS A 343 -13.69 2.74 -0.59
N SER A 344 -12.87 2.80 -1.64
CA SER A 344 -12.64 4.00 -2.44
C SER A 344 -12.49 3.63 -3.92
N SER A 345 -12.81 4.56 -4.80
CA SER A 345 -12.57 4.45 -6.24
C SER A 345 -12.08 5.79 -6.78
N ALA A 346 -11.23 5.75 -7.80
CA ALA A 346 -10.72 6.96 -8.47
C ALA A 346 -11.74 7.53 -9.48
N ASP A 347 -12.95 7.86 -8.98
CA ASP A 347 -14.09 8.34 -9.76
C ASP A 347 -14.64 7.35 -10.80
N LEU A 348 -14.48 6.05 -10.55
CA LEU A 348 -14.83 4.97 -11.50
C LEU A 348 -15.86 3.98 -10.94
N SER A 349 -16.53 4.29 -9.82
CA SER A 349 -17.36 3.34 -9.05
C SER A 349 -18.46 2.65 -9.88
N ASN A 350 -19.02 3.35 -10.85
CA ASN A 350 -20.01 2.80 -11.79
C ASN A 350 -19.39 1.81 -12.80
N SER A 351 -18.11 1.96 -13.13
CA SER A 351 -17.40 1.14 -14.10
C SER A 351 -16.62 0.00 -13.44
N ASP A 352 -15.91 0.27 -12.34
CA ASP A 352 -15.19 -0.77 -11.59
C ASP A 352 -16.08 -1.63 -10.69
N ASN A 353 -17.39 -1.28 -10.60
CA ASN A 353 -18.45 -1.94 -9.81
C ASN A 353 -18.31 -1.80 -8.29
N THR A 354 -17.50 -0.86 -7.77
CA THR A 354 -17.53 -0.49 -6.35
C THR A 354 -18.82 0.23 -5.97
N GLN A 355 -19.64 0.65 -6.95
CA GLN A 355 -20.95 1.25 -6.74
C GLN A 355 -21.87 0.41 -5.84
N ALA A 356 -21.73 -0.92 -5.88
CA ALA A 356 -22.50 -1.82 -5.04
C ALA A 356 -22.18 -1.62 -3.55
N PHE A 357 -20.92 -1.36 -3.21
CA PHE A 357 -20.48 -1.02 -1.85
C PHE A 357 -20.96 0.37 -1.44
N LEU A 358 -20.77 1.35 -2.32
CA LEU A 358 -21.21 2.73 -2.11
C LEU A 358 -22.72 2.82 -1.82
N ASN A 359 -23.55 2.12 -2.59
CA ASN A 359 -25.00 2.12 -2.42
C ASN A 359 -25.45 1.57 -1.05
N LYS A 360 -24.66 0.70 -0.43
CA LYS A 360 -24.98 0.07 0.86
C LYS A 360 -24.45 0.86 2.05
N THR A 361 -23.30 1.52 1.91
CA THR A 361 -22.63 2.18 3.02
C THR A 361 -22.81 3.68 3.02
N GLY A 362 -23.08 4.28 1.86
CA GLY A 362 -23.07 5.74 1.68
C GLY A 362 -21.66 6.33 1.64
N ILE A 363 -21.59 7.62 1.34
CA ILE A 363 -20.36 8.39 1.21
C ILE A 363 -19.92 8.88 2.59
N PHE A 364 -18.62 8.73 2.91
CA PHE A 364 -17.96 9.37 4.03
C PHE A 364 -17.87 10.89 3.76
N ARG A 365 -18.49 11.73 4.59
CA ARG A 365 -18.65 13.17 4.34
C ARG A 365 -18.28 13.99 5.56
N ALA A 366 -17.93 15.25 5.31
CA ALA A 366 -17.74 16.24 6.39
C ALA A 366 -18.99 16.34 7.27
N GLY A 367 -18.83 16.13 8.57
CA GLY A 367 -19.93 16.18 9.56
C GLY A 367 -20.86 14.96 9.56
N ASP A 368 -20.63 13.97 8.66
CA ASP A 368 -21.36 12.68 8.65
C ASP A 368 -20.38 11.58 8.22
N PHE A 369 -19.64 11.04 9.20
CA PHE A 369 -18.60 10.05 9.00
C PHE A 369 -19.11 8.59 9.07
N LYS A 370 -20.44 8.38 8.92
CA LYS A 370 -21.08 7.04 8.93
C LYS A 370 -20.78 6.25 7.67
N GLY A 371 -20.60 6.93 6.54
CA GLY A 371 -20.35 6.30 5.26
C GLY A 371 -19.09 5.43 5.25
N GLY A 372 -19.12 4.34 4.51
CA GLY A 372 -17.97 3.45 4.30
C GLY A 372 -17.24 3.71 2.99
N PHE A 373 -17.67 4.69 2.19
CA PHE A 373 -17.08 4.97 0.89
C PHE A 373 -16.42 6.35 0.85
N VAL A 374 -15.10 6.39 0.62
CA VAL A 374 -14.33 7.63 0.54
C VAL A 374 -14.20 8.07 -0.92
N GLN A 375 -14.81 9.20 -1.28
CA GLN A 375 -14.67 9.80 -2.60
C GLN A 375 -13.40 10.65 -2.67
N VAL A 376 -12.45 10.22 -3.50
CA VAL A 376 -11.17 10.93 -3.67
C VAL A 376 -11.09 11.72 -4.97
N GLY A 377 -12.00 11.47 -5.92
CA GLY A 377 -11.92 11.95 -7.30
C GLY A 377 -10.84 11.22 -8.08
N VAL A 378 -10.43 11.77 -9.21
CA VAL A 378 -9.36 11.20 -10.06
C VAL A 378 -8.00 11.49 -9.43
N ALA A 379 -7.57 10.61 -8.51
CA ALA A 379 -6.35 10.77 -7.71
C ALA A 379 -5.88 9.42 -7.15
N GLU A 380 -5.38 8.54 -8.00
CA GLU A 380 -5.03 7.16 -7.66
C GLU A 380 -3.93 7.06 -6.60
N LEU A 381 -2.87 7.88 -6.72
CA LEU A 381 -1.77 7.89 -5.76
C LEU A 381 -2.25 8.32 -4.37
N THR A 382 -3.05 9.40 -4.30
CA THR A 382 -3.68 9.87 -3.06
C THR A 382 -4.60 8.80 -2.46
N MET A 383 -5.42 8.15 -3.28
CA MET A 383 -6.32 7.06 -2.87
C MET A 383 -5.56 5.91 -2.23
N GLY A 384 -4.50 5.44 -2.88
CA GLY A 384 -3.68 4.35 -2.36
C GLY A 384 -2.98 4.72 -1.05
N ALA A 385 -2.45 5.95 -0.92
CA ALA A 385 -1.82 6.42 0.30
C ALA A 385 -2.82 6.56 1.46
N ILE A 386 -4.05 7.04 1.20
CA ILE A 386 -5.16 7.04 2.16
C ILE A 386 -5.42 5.62 2.66
N CYS A 387 -5.52 4.64 1.75
CA CYS A 387 -5.75 3.24 2.12
C CYS A 387 -4.60 2.67 2.97
N CYS A 388 -3.35 3.02 2.68
CA CYS A 388 -2.22 2.66 3.55
C CYS A 388 -2.38 3.25 4.96
N GLY A 389 -2.78 4.52 5.07
CA GLY A 389 -3.02 5.20 6.35
C GLY A 389 -4.18 4.59 7.14
N ILE A 390 -5.27 4.19 6.47
CA ILE A 390 -6.40 3.48 7.08
C ILE A 390 -5.93 2.12 7.64
N ALA A 391 -5.12 1.38 6.89
CA ALA A 391 -4.58 0.10 7.35
C ALA A 391 -3.64 0.26 8.55
N LEU A 392 -2.77 1.29 8.55
CA LEU A 392 -1.85 1.60 9.65
C LEU A 392 -2.59 2.03 10.94
N HIS A 393 -3.79 2.61 10.83
CA HIS A 393 -4.60 2.90 12.02
C HIS A 393 -4.92 1.63 12.80
N GLY A 394 -5.13 0.54 12.09
CA GLY A 394 -5.57 -0.74 12.65
C GLY A 394 -7.09 -0.86 12.79
N GLY A 395 -7.58 -2.09 12.78
CA GLY A 395 -9.00 -2.40 12.94
C GLY A 395 -9.87 -2.21 11.70
N LEU A 396 -9.32 -1.71 10.60
CA LEU A 396 -10.04 -1.40 9.36
C LEU A 396 -9.41 -2.08 8.15
N TYR A 397 -10.25 -2.43 7.17
CA TYR A 397 -9.84 -3.10 5.94
C TYR A 397 -10.12 -2.22 4.72
N PRO A 398 -9.12 -1.49 4.21
CA PRO A 398 -9.28 -0.63 3.05
C PRO A 398 -9.27 -1.41 1.75
N ILE A 399 -10.17 -1.01 0.85
CA ILE A 399 -10.29 -1.47 -0.53
C ILE A 399 -10.22 -0.24 -1.43
N CYS A 400 -9.34 -0.23 -2.43
CA CYS A 400 -9.27 0.83 -3.42
C CYS A 400 -9.28 0.28 -4.85
N ALA A 401 -9.99 0.96 -5.73
CA ALA A 401 -10.25 0.50 -7.08
C ALA A 401 -9.97 1.56 -8.15
N THR A 402 -9.41 1.10 -9.26
CA THR A 402 -9.25 1.86 -10.50
C THR A 402 -9.12 0.90 -11.69
N PHE A 403 -8.96 1.42 -12.92
CA PHE A 403 -8.61 0.59 -14.08
C PHE A 403 -7.15 0.12 -13.96
N PHE A 404 -6.88 -1.06 -14.50
CA PHE A 404 -5.57 -1.70 -14.28
C PHE A 404 -4.41 -0.90 -14.88
N VAL A 405 -4.60 -0.27 -16.02
CA VAL A 405 -3.57 0.60 -16.61
C VAL A 405 -3.15 1.74 -15.66
N PHE A 406 -4.08 2.26 -14.84
CA PHE A 406 -3.80 3.33 -13.88
C PHE A 406 -3.13 2.84 -12.58
N SER A 407 -2.81 1.54 -12.48
CA SER A 407 -1.90 1.05 -11.46
C SER A 407 -0.51 1.71 -11.54
N ASP A 408 -0.14 2.26 -12.70
CA ASP A 408 1.08 3.04 -12.88
C ASP A 408 1.13 4.27 -11.98
N PHE A 409 -0.01 4.96 -11.78
CA PHE A 409 -0.10 6.05 -10.80
C PHE A 409 -0.05 5.56 -9.34
N MET A 410 -0.32 4.29 -9.08
CA MET A 410 -0.35 3.72 -7.73
C MET A 410 0.94 2.97 -7.36
N LYS A 411 1.88 2.82 -8.27
CA LYS A 411 3.08 2.00 -8.07
C LYS A 411 3.89 2.35 -6.81
N PRO A 412 4.11 3.63 -6.46
CA PRO A 412 4.80 3.99 -5.21
C PRO A 412 4.06 3.47 -3.97
N VAL A 413 2.76 3.62 -3.89
CA VAL A 413 1.96 3.18 -2.73
C VAL A 413 1.78 1.67 -2.67
N LEU A 414 1.72 0.97 -3.82
CA LEU A 414 1.79 -0.50 -3.85
C LEU A 414 3.07 -0.99 -3.18
N ARG A 415 4.20 -0.40 -3.57
CA ARG A 415 5.50 -0.74 -3.00
C ARG A 415 5.56 -0.45 -1.50
N MET A 416 5.04 0.72 -1.07
CA MET A 416 5.01 1.07 0.35
C MET A 416 4.08 0.16 1.15
N ALA A 417 2.92 -0.22 0.61
CA ALA A 417 2.01 -1.17 1.25
C ALA A 417 2.69 -2.55 1.43
N ALA A 418 3.42 -3.03 0.42
CA ALA A 418 4.18 -4.27 0.50
C ALA A 418 5.31 -4.17 1.56
N LEU A 419 6.11 -3.10 1.51
CA LEU A 419 7.21 -2.87 2.46
C LEU A 419 6.74 -2.82 3.93
N MET A 420 5.58 -2.21 4.17
CA MET A 420 4.99 -2.10 5.51
C MET A 420 4.09 -3.29 5.90
N GLY A 421 3.92 -4.28 5.03
CA GLY A 421 3.07 -5.44 5.30
C GLY A 421 1.58 -5.13 5.49
N LEU A 422 1.04 -4.14 4.76
CA LEU A 422 -0.32 -3.63 4.98
C LEU A 422 -1.39 -4.44 4.24
N PRO A 423 -2.50 -4.81 4.88
CA PRO A 423 -3.56 -5.62 4.28
C PRO A 423 -4.50 -4.81 3.35
N VAL A 424 -3.97 -3.93 2.54
CA VAL A 424 -4.73 -3.14 1.56
C VAL A 424 -5.19 -4.04 0.41
N LYS A 425 -6.44 -3.89 -0.02
CA LYS A 425 -7.00 -4.62 -1.18
C LYS A 425 -7.03 -3.67 -2.39
N PHE A 426 -6.07 -3.85 -3.30
CA PHE A 426 -6.00 -3.13 -4.57
C PHE A 426 -6.82 -3.88 -5.61
N MET A 427 -7.93 -3.33 -6.02
CA MET A 427 -8.84 -3.91 -7.00
C MET A 427 -8.69 -3.20 -8.33
N TYR A 428 -8.16 -3.89 -9.32
CA TYR A 428 -7.98 -3.39 -10.67
C TYR A 428 -8.93 -4.07 -11.64
N THR A 429 -9.65 -3.27 -12.42
CA THR A 429 -10.53 -3.74 -13.48
C THR A 429 -9.99 -3.39 -14.86
N HIS A 430 -10.61 -3.88 -15.95
CA HIS A 430 -10.12 -3.61 -17.31
C HIS A 430 -8.74 -4.25 -17.54
N ASP A 431 -8.70 -5.58 -17.42
CA ASP A 431 -7.51 -6.41 -17.21
C ASP A 431 -6.60 -6.61 -18.44
N SER A 432 -7.02 -6.21 -19.65
CA SER A 432 -6.30 -6.59 -20.89
C SER A 432 -6.68 -5.69 -22.06
N PHE A 433 -6.09 -5.94 -23.24
CA PHE A 433 -6.44 -5.28 -24.52
C PHE A 433 -7.93 -5.40 -24.88
N ARG A 434 -8.69 -6.32 -24.25
CA ARG A 434 -10.14 -6.46 -24.42
C ARG A 434 -10.96 -5.30 -23.83
N VAL A 435 -10.29 -4.29 -23.30
CA VAL A 435 -10.90 -2.98 -23.03
C VAL A 435 -11.49 -2.41 -24.32
N GLY A 436 -10.80 -2.57 -25.43
CA GLY A 436 -11.37 -2.40 -26.76
C GLY A 436 -11.27 -0.97 -27.30
N GLU A 437 -12.43 -0.29 -27.46
CA GLU A 437 -12.49 0.99 -28.17
C GLU A 437 -11.70 2.12 -27.49
N ASP A 438 -11.49 2.06 -26.18
CA ASP A 438 -10.69 3.07 -25.44
C ASP A 438 -9.21 3.06 -25.86
N GLY A 439 -8.73 1.93 -26.38
CA GLY A 439 -7.41 1.82 -27.03
C GLY A 439 -6.22 1.75 -26.07
N PRO A 440 -4.99 1.92 -26.61
CA PRO A 440 -3.73 1.63 -25.92
C PRO A 440 -3.52 2.35 -24.58
N THR A 441 -4.10 3.54 -24.42
CA THR A 441 -4.00 4.31 -23.16
C THR A 441 -4.76 3.70 -22.00
N HIS A 442 -5.68 2.75 -22.28
CA HIS A 442 -6.52 2.07 -21.28
C HIS A 442 -6.31 0.55 -21.26
N GLU A 443 -5.46 0.03 -22.15
CA GLU A 443 -5.20 -1.40 -22.32
C GLU A 443 -3.90 -1.81 -21.62
N PRO A 444 -3.97 -2.49 -20.45
CA PRO A 444 -2.78 -2.94 -19.75
C PRO A 444 -2.15 -4.13 -20.48
N ILE A 445 -0.88 -4.04 -20.78
CA ILE A 445 -0.08 -5.10 -21.45
C ILE A 445 1.03 -5.60 -20.53
N GLU A 446 1.88 -4.71 -20.02
CA GLU A 446 3.00 -5.03 -19.15
C GLU A 446 2.64 -5.03 -17.65
N HIS A 447 1.52 -4.46 -17.28
CA HIS A 447 1.12 -4.16 -15.90
C HIS A 447 1.05 -5.39 -14.99
N GLU A 448 0.53 -6.53 -15.50
CA GLU A 448 0.48 -7.75 -14.69
C GLU A 448 1.90 -8.22 -14.34
N THR A 449 2.81 -8.22 -15.31
CA THR A 449 4.22 -8.57 -15.08
C THR A 449 4.86 -7.60 -14.07
N GLN A 450 4.61 -6.29 -14.18
CA GLN A 450 5.14 -5.29 -13.24
C GLN A 450 4.65 -5.51 -11.80
N VAL A 451 3.36 -5.75 -11.60
CA VAL A 451 2.80 -5.98 -10.25
C VAL A 451 3.33 -7.27 -9.65
N ARG A 452 3.48 -8.33 -10.47
CA ARG A 452 4.02 -9.62 -10.02
C ARG A 452 5.51 -9.57 -9.66
N LEU A 453 6.26 -8.55 -10.07
CA LEU A 453 7.62 -8.35 -9.58
C LEU A 453 7.64 -8.11 -8.05
N LEU A 454 6.66 -7.38 -7.51
CA LEU A 454 6.51 -7.21 -6.06
C LEU A 454 6.11 -8.51 -5.36
N GLU A 455 5.25 -9.32 -5.99
CA GLU A 455 4.89 -10.66 -5.49
C GLU A 455 6.11 -11.60 -5.41
N GLY A 456 7.12 -11.37 -6.23
CA GLY A 456 8.39 -12.12 -6.22
C GLY A 456 9.27 -11.84 -5.01
N LEU A 457 9.12 -10.69 -4.33
CA LEU A 457 9.87 -10.33 -3.13
C LEU A 457 9.41 -11.17 -1.94
N LYS A 458 10.34 -11.45 -1.01
CA LYS A 458 10.09 -12.33 0.14
C LYS A 458 10.35 -11.61 1.44
N LYS A 459 9.43 -11.77 2.39
CA LYS A 459 9.58 -11.30 3.77
C LYS A 459 10.86 -11.87 4.39
N VAL A 460 11.66 -11.00 4.96
CA VAL A 460 12.96 -11.38 5.57
C VAL A 460 12.87 -11.56 7.08
N HIS A 461 11.83 -11.04 7.73
CA HIS A 461 11.62 -11.06 9.17
C HIS A 461 10.23 -11.58 9.55
N GLY A 462 10.01 -11.82 10.84
CA GLY A 462 8.71 -12.18 11.43
C GLY A 462 8.28 -13.62 11.18
N GLU A 463 7.06 -13.94 11.63
CA GLU A 463 6.46 -15.29 11.53
C GLU A 463 6.22 -15.72 10.08
N ASN A 464 6.03 -14.77 9.18
CA ASN A 464 5.77 -14.99 7.76
C ASN A 464 7.03 -14.90 6.89
N LYS A 465 8.24 -15.03 7.48
CA LYS A 465 9.52 -15.05 6.75
C LYS A 465 9.49 -16.06 5.60
N GLY A 466 9.90 -15.61 4.43
CA GLY A 466 9.92 -16.43 3.19
C GLY A 466 8.63 -16.42 2.40
N LYS A 467 7.51 -15.93 2.96
CA LYS A 467 6.28 -15.67 2.17
C LYS A 467 6.46 -14.42 1.30
N SER A 468 5.61 -14.30 0.28
CA SER A 468 5.63 -13.13 -0.63
C SER A 468 5.21 -11.85 0.09
N GLU A 469 5.80 -10.72 -0.33
CA GLU A 469 5.44 -9.38 0.18
C GLU A 469 4.09 -8.89 -0.38
N MET A 470 3.52 -9.57 -1.36
CA MET A 470 2.25 -9.25 -1.98
C MET A 470 1.57 -10.53 -2.48
N LEU A 471 0.24 -10.53 -2.55
CA LEU A 471 -0.56 -11.55 -3.22
C LEU A 471 -1.22 -10.95 -4.47
N VAL A 472 -1.02 -11.55 -5.65
CA VAL A 472 -1.61 -11.09 -6.91
C VAL A 472 -2.48 -12.19 -7.50
N LEU A 473 -3.77 -11.90 -7.70
CA LEU A 473 -4.79 -12.85 -8.13
C LEU A 473 -5.49 -12.34 -9.40
N ARG A 474 -5.49 -13.14 -10.46
CA ARG A 474 -6.23 -12.87 -11.70
C ARG A 474 -7.21 -14.01 -11.99
N PRO A 475 -8.43 -13.93 -11.43
CA PRO A 475 -9.43 -14.99 -11.54
C PRO A 475 -10.01 -15.13 -12.96
N ALA A 476 -10.33 -16.36 -13.36
CA ALA A 476 -10.79 -16.68 -14.70
C ALA A 476 -12.31 -16.57 -14.89
N ASP A 477 -13.08 -16.75 -13.83
CA ASP A 477 -14.55 -16.71 -13.87
C ASP A 477 -15.18 -16.19 -12.56
N ALA A 478 -16.49 -16.18 -12.48
CA ALA A 478 -17.22 -15.74 -11.30
C ALA A 478 -16.84 -16.54 -10.03
N PHE A 479 -16.66 -17.82 -10.14
CA PHE A 479 -16.37 -18.69 -9.00
C PHE A 479 -14.95 -18.49 -8.46
N GLU A 480 -13.95 -18.42 -9.35
CA GLU A 480 -12.60 -18.05 -8.93
C GLU A 480 -12.55 -16.63 -8.33
N THR A 481 -13.39 -15.70 -8.81
CA THR A 481 -13.47 -14.35 -8.26
C THR A 481 -13.91 -14.35 -6.80
N VAL A 482 -14.89 -15.16 -6.43
CA VAL A 482 -15.32 -15.32 -5.05
C VAL A 482 -14.19 -15.86 -4.18
N VAL A 483 -13.53 -16.93 -4.62
CA VAL A 483 -12.39 -17.52 -3.89
C VAL A 483 -11.23 -16.51 -3.77
N ALA A 484 -10.98 -15.72 -4.84
CA ALA A 484 -9.94 -14.67 -4.80
C ALA A 484 -10.24 -13.61 -3.74
N TRP A 485 -11.50 -13.21 -3.55
CA TRP A 485 -11.90 -12.30 -2.47
C TRP A 485 -11.73 -12.91 -1.08
N GLU A 486 -12.07 -14.21 -0.89
CA GLU A 486 -11.79 -14.91 0.36
C GLU A 486 -10.28 -14.90 0.67
N MET A 487 -9.45 -15.31 -0.31
CA MET A 487 -7.99 -15.28 -0.18
C MET A 487 -7.46 -13.86 0.13
N ALA A 488 -8.05 -12.83 -0.48
CA ALA A 488 -7.67 -11.44 -0.24
C ALA A 488 -7.90 -11.02 1.21
N PHE A 489 -8.98 -11.44 1.86
CA PHE A 489 -9.22 -11.13 3.26
C PHE A 489 -8.42 -12.00 4.22
N GLU A 490 -8.17 -13.26 3.88
CA GLU A 490 -7.27 -14.14 4.64
C GLU A 490 -5.82 -13.63 4.64
N ASN A 491 -5.41 -12.94 3.57
CA ASN A 491 -4.10 -12.32 3.48
C ASN A 491 -4.08 -10.99 4.28
N ASN A 492 -3.72 -11.08 5.54
CA ASN A 492 -3.82 -9.98 6.52
C ASN A 492 -2.49 -9.34 6.90
N ASP A 493 -1.40 -9.74 6.29
CA ASP A 493 -0.04 -9.26 6.59
C ASP A 493 0.71 -8.74 5.34
N SER A 494 -0.01 -8.58 4.24
CA SER A 494 0.51 -8.00 3.01
C SER A 494 -0.63 -7.53 2.10
N PRO A 495 -0.35 -6.64 1.14
CA PRO A 495 -1.38 -6.20 0.20
C PRO A 495 -1.79 -7.32 -0.74
N THR A 496 -3.05 -7.27 -1.17
CA THR A 496 -3.57 -8.15 -2.22
C THR A 496 -4.00 -7.33 -3.42
N THR A 497 -3.59 -7.76 -4.60
CA THR A 497 -4.04 -7.20 -5.88
C THR A 497 -4.99 -8.17 -6.56
N LEU A 498 -6.19 -7.70 -6.92
CA LEU A 498 -7.18 -8.41 -7.72
C LEU A 498 -7.23 -7.80 -9.11
N ILE A 499 -7.07 -8.61 -10.16
CA ILE A 499 -7.08 -8.16 -11.56
C ILE A 499 -8.32 -8.76 -12.24
N LEU A 500 -9.25 -7.89 -12.64
CA LEU A 500 -10.62 -8.27 -13.03
C LEU A 500 -10.96 -7.82 -14.46
N THR A 501 -11.72 -8.65 -15.17
CA THR A 501 -12.10 -8.38 -16.56
C THR A 501 -13.12 -7.26 -16.71
N ARG A 502 -13.04 -6.50 -17.82
CA ARG A 502 -14.11 -5.63 -18.31
C ARG A 502 -15.13 -6.42 -19.11
N GLN A 503 -14.67 -7.26 -20.01
CA GLN A 503 -15.47 -8.10 -20.87
C GLN A 503 -16.12 -9.25 -20.09
N ASN A 504 -17.26 -9.73 -20.58
CA ASN A 504 -17.92 -10.90 -20.04
C ASN A 504 -17.07 -12.16 -20.27
N VAL A 505 -17.09 -13.05 -19.30
CA VAL A 505 -16.41 -14.36 -19.37
C VAL A 505 -17.41 -15.44 -19.02
N LYS A 506 -17.41 -16.54 -19.78
CA LYS A 506 -18.23 -17.72 -19.47
C LYS A 506 -17.58 -18.48 -18.31
N SER A 507 -18.38 -19.23 -17.57
CA SER A 507 -17.86 -20.16 -16.57
C SER A 507 -16.98 -21.23 -17.20
N LEU A 508 -15.89 -21.57 -16.52
CA LEU A 508 -15.05 -22.72 -16.90
C LEU A 508 -15.84 -24.04 -16.77
N PRO A 509 -15.43 -25.11 -17.44
CA PRO A 509 -16.11 -26.40 -17.34
C PRO A 509 -15.96 -27.04 -15.94
N GLY A 510 -16.80 -28.07 -15.66
CA GLY A 510 -16.77 -28.82 -14.42
C GLY A 510 -17.74 -28.35 -13.35
N ASP A 511 -17.64 -28.90 -12.15
CA ASP A 511 -18.37 -28.42 -10.97
C ASP A 511 -17.67 -27.17 -10.42
N ARG A 512 -18.07 -25.99 -10.95
CA ARG A 512 -17.37 -24.74 -10.66
C ARG A 512 -17.34 -24.42 -9.18
N LYS A 513 -18.40 -24.73 -8.43
CA LYS A 513 -18.46 -24.45 -6.99
C LYS A 513 -17.42 -25.26 -6.20
N ALA A 514 -17.21 -26.51 -6.59
CA ALA A 514 -16.20 -27.36 -5.97
C ALA A 514 -14.78 -27.11 -6.52
N ASP A 515 -14.67 -26.90 -7.85
CA ASP A 515 -13.38 -26.83 -8.51
C ASP A 515 -12.65 -25.49 -8.29
N ALA A 516 -13.38 -24.38 -8.21
CA ALA A 516 -12.77 -23.06 -8.01
C ALA A 516 -11.95 -22.97 -6.72
N ALA A 517 -12.35 -23.66 -5.65
CA ALA A 517 -11.59 -23.69 -4.41
C ALA A 517 -10.14 -24.20 -4.57
N LYS A 518 -9.87 -24.99 -5.62
CA LYS A 518 -8.53 -25.51 -5.93
C LYS A 518 -7.55 -24.39 -6.34
N CYS A 519 -8.05 -23.22 -6.81
CA CYS A 519 -7.22 -22.08 -7.18
C CYS A 519 -6.44 -21.48 -5.97
N ARG A 520 -6.83 -21.80 -4.73
CA ARG A 520 -6.12 -21.39 -3.49
C ARG A 520 -4.64 -21.83 -3.44
N LYS A 521 -4.26 -22.83 -4.23
CA LYS A 521 -2.87 -23.27 -4.39
C LYS A 521 -2.11 -22.54 -5.52
N GLY A 522 -2.71 -21.53 -6.12
CA GLY A 522 -2.12 -20.72 -7.19
C GLY A 522 -2.39 -21.24 -8.60
N ALA A 523 -2.57 -22.55 -8.76
CA ALA A 523 -2.98 -23.18 -10.03
C ALA A 523 -3.69 -24.51 -9.80
N TYR A 524 -4.51 -24.92 -10.75
CA TYR A 524 -5.17 -26.24 -10.76
C TYR A 524 -5.54 -26.67 -12.19
N VAL A 525 -5.79 -27.97 -12.38
CA VAL A 525 -6.24 -28.53 -13.67
C VAL A 525 -7.73 -28.24 -13.84
N VAL A 526 -8.08 -27.50 -14.88
CA VAL A 526 -9.47 -27.17 -15.26
C VAL A 526 -10.10 -28.30 -16.05
N SER A 527 -9.37 -28.85 -17.02
CA SER A 527 -9.83 -29.95 -17.86
C SER A 527 -8.65 -30.80 -18.33
N ASP A 528 -8.89 -32.09 -18.46
CA ASP A 528 -7.86 -33.08 -18.81
C ASP A 528 -8.50 -34.29 -19.52
N ASN A 529 -7.94 -34.72 -20.64
CA ASN A 529 -8.32 -35.95 -21.31
C ASN A 529 -7.18 -37.01 -21.30
N CYS A 530 -6.16 -36.79 -20.44
CA CYS A 530 -4.95 -37.65 -20.46
C CYS A 530 -5.15 -38.98 -19.73
N GLY A 531 -6.12 -39.08 -18.80
CA GLY A 531 -6.25 -40.24 -17.91
C GLY A 531 -4.96 -40.42 -17.10
N ASN A 532 -4.37 -41.64 -17.20
CA ASN A 532 -3.09 -41.95 -16.56
C ASN A 532 -1.87 -41.67 -17.45
N ALA A 533 -2.08 -41.21 -18.68
CA ALA A 533 -0.97 -40.86 -19.58
C ALA A 533 -0.45 -39.45 -19.32
N ARG A 534 0.76 -39.21 -19.77
CA ARG A 534 1.30 -37.83 -19.77
C ARG A 534 0.60 -37.02 -20.85
N PRO A 535 0.39 -35.70 -20.62
CA PRO A 535 -0.15 -34.83 -21.65
C PRO A 535 0.84 -34.66 -22.81
N ASP A 536 0.30 -34.65 -24.02
CA ASP A 536 1.03 -34.23 -25.23
C ASP A 536 1.26 -32.71 -25.21
N LEU A 537 0.37 -31.97 -24.55
CA LEU A 537 0.46 -30.52 -24.35
C LEU A 537 -0.26 -30.13 -23.06
N THR A 538 0.36 -29.19 -22.30
CA THR A 538 -0.28 -28.54 -21.19
C THR A 538 -0.42 -27.03 -21.52
N PHE A 539 -1.65 -26.52 -21.59
CA PHE A 539 -1.92 -25.08 -21.62
C PHE A 539 -1.92 -24.50 -20.21
N VAL A 540 -1.28 -23.34 -20.05
CA VAL A 540 -1.25 -22.56 -18.81
C VAL A 540 -1.71 -21.15 -19.13
N SER A 541 -2.68 -20.63 -18.39
CA SER A 541 -3.19 -19.26 -18.55
C SER A 541 -3.90 -18.79 -17.27
N ASN A 542 -4.24 -17.52 -17.22
CA ASN A 542 -5.02 -16.92 -16.13
C ASN A 542 -6.10 -15.96 -16.68
N GLY A 543 -6.97 -15.52 -15.81
CA GLY A 543 -8.04 -14.60 -16.19
C GLY A 543 -8.87 -15.15 -17.37
N SER A 544 -9.30 -14.26 -18.25
CA SER A 544 -10.13 -14.63 -19.41
C SER A 544 -9.44 -15.55 -20.44
N ASP A 545 -8.12 -15.68 -20.38
CA ASP A 545 -7.36 -16.51 -21.32
C ASP A 545 -7.50 -18.02 -21.01
N VAL A 546 -7.98 -18.40 -19.82
CA VAL A 546 -8.20 -19.80 -19.45
C VAL A 546 -9.27 -20.45 -20.32
N LEU A 547 -10.39 -19.76 -20.57
CA LEU A 547 -11.43 -20.26 -21.46
C LEU A 547 -10.93 -20.34 -22.91
N LEU A 548 -10.18 -19.35 -23.38
CA LEU A 548 -9.58 -19.37 -24.71
C LEU A 548 -8.70 -20.62 -24.92
N THR A 549 -7.83 -20.92 -23.95
CA THR A 549 -6.96 -22.09 -24.01
C THR A 549 -7.75 -23.40 -23.84
N HIS A 550 -8.86 -23.39 -23.11
CA HIS A 550 -9.76 -24.55 -23.03
C HIS A 550 -10.43 -24.83 -24.36
N ASP A 551 -10.98 -23.81 -25.03
CA ASP A 551 -11.63 -23.97 -26.34
C ASP A 551 -10.63 -24.45 -27.40
N ALA A 552 -9.38 -23.95 -27.37
CA ALA A 552 -8.30 -24.45 -28.21
C ALA A 552 -7.95 -25.95 -27.90
N ALA A 553 -7.96 -26.31 -26.60
CA ALA A 553 -7.70 -27.70 -26.19
C ALA A 553 -8.78 -28.66 -26.70
N GLU A 554 -10.06 -28.24 -26.72
CA GLU A 554 -11.14 -29.07 -27.27
C GLU A 554 -10.95 -29.39 -28.76
N ILE A 555 -10.47 -28.41 -29.55
CA ILE A 555 -10.13 -28.64 -30.98
C ILE A 555 -8.98 -29.68 -31.08
N LEU A 556 -7.91 -29.50 -30.32
CA LEU A 556 -6.76 -30.44 -30.35
C LEU A 556 -7.14 -31.84 -29.85
N ARG A 557 -8.03 -31.94 -28.86
CA ARG A 557 -8.58 -33.22 -28.37
C ARG A 557 -9.41 -33.92 -29.45
N GLY A 558 -10.19 -33.18 -30.24
CA GLY A 558 -10.90 -33.67 -31.41
C GLY A 558 -9.98 -34.24 -32.49
N GLU A 559 -8.72 -33.81 -32.53
CA GLU A 559 -7.67 -34.34 -33.41
C GLU A 559 -6.88 -35.51 -32.78
N GLY A 560 -7.23 -35.92 -31.55
CA GLY A 560 -6.65 -37.08 -30.87
C GLY A 560 -5.49 -36.79 -29.93
N LEU A 561 -5.16 -35.48 -29.65
CA LEU A 561 -4.11 -35.14 -28.71
C LEU A 561 -4.62 -35.22 -27.25
N LYS A 562 -3.71 -35.57 -26.35
CA LYS A 562 -3.93 -35.51 -24.90
C LYS A 562 -3.54 -34.13 -24.39
N VAL A 563 -4.52 -33.32 -24.09
CA VAL A 563 -4.30 -31.91 -23.71
C VAL A 563 -4.83 -31.62 -22.30
N ARG A 564 -3.97 -31.04 -21.47
CA ARG A 564 -4.31 -30.54 -20.15
C ARG A 564 -4.45 -29.01 -20.18
N VAL A 565 -5.45 -28.48 -19.48
CA VAL A 565 -5.66 -27.04 -19.31
C VAL A 565 -5.55 -26.69 -17.84
N VAL A 566 -4.71 -25.70 -17.52
CA VAL A 566 -4.42 -25.23 -16.17
C VAL A 566 -4.85 -23.77 -16.03
N SER A 567 -5.73 -23.49 -15.06
CA SER A 567 -5.94 -22.14 -14.56
C SER A 567 -4.86 -21.81 -13.52
N MET A 568 -4.13 -20.74 -13.74
CA MET A 568 -3.01 -20.30 -12.88
C MET A 568 -3.26 -18.90 -12.36
N ILE A 569 -4.13 -18.78 -11.36
CA ILE A 569 -4.54 -17.50 -10.79
C ILE A 569 -3.35 -16.70 -10.23
N SER A 570 -2.30 -17.37 -9.69
CA SER A 570 -1.05 -16.78 -9.22
C SER A 570 0.13 -17.74 -9.48
N PRO A 571 0.99 -17.43 -10.47
CA PRO A 571 2.21 -18.19 -10.73
C PRO A 571 3.15 -18.25 -9.51
N THR A 572 3.32 -17.16 -8.79
CA THR A 572 4.21 -17.09 -7.61
C THR A 572 3.70 -18.00 -6.49
N LEU A 573 2.40 -17.98 -6.22
CA LEU A 573 1.78 -18.83 -5.22
C LEU A 573 1.88 -20.31 -5.61
N PHE A 574 1.69 -20.63 -6.89
CA PHE A 574 1.89 -21.99 -7.42
C PHE A 574 3.33 -22.45 -7.25
N MET A 575 4.30 -21.63 -7.60
CA MET A 575 5.72 -21.97 -7.47
C MET A 575 6.18 -22.12 -6.00
N SER A 576 5.43 -21.59 -5.04
CA SER A 576 5.68 -21.77 -3.60
C SER A 576 5.17 -23.12 -3.05
N GLN A 577 4.36 -23.88 -3.83
CA GLN A 577 3.88 -25.19 -3.44
C GLN A 577 5.02 -26.22 -3.47
N ASP A 578 4.80 -27.36 -2.79
CA ASP A 578 5.74 -28.47 -2.84
C ASP A 578 5.90 -29.03 -4.27
N LYS A 579 6.98 -29.74 -4.49
CA LYS A 579 7.30 -30.30 -5.82
C LYS A 579 6.25 -31.30 -6.28
N GLU A 580 5.70 -32.10 -5.37
CA GLU A 580 4.70 -33.13 -5.71
C GLU A 580 3.43 -32.49 -6.27
N TYR A 581 2.93 -31.44 -5.62
CA TYR A 581 1.79 -30.70 -6.14
C TYR A 581 2.08 -30.05 -7.50
N ARG A 582 3.23 -29.37 -7.62
CA ARG A 582 3.60 -28.72 -8.90
C ARG A 582 3.69 -29.74 -10.04
N ASP A 583 4.32 -30.91 -9.80
CA ASP A 583 4.46 -31.97 -10.79
C ASP A 583 3.11 -32.62 -11.14
N SER A 584 2.16 -32.64 -10.21
CA SER A 584 0.80 -33.16 -10.47
C SER A 584 0.00 -32.24 -11.40
N ILE A 585 0.25 -30.92 -11.34
CA ILE A 585 -0.41 -29.93 -12.19
C ILE A 585 0.29 -29.81 -13.55
N ILE A 586 1.59 -29.63 -13.54
CA ILE A 586 2.44 -29.51 -14.74
C ILE A 586 3.42 -30.70 -14.73
N ALA A 587 3.11 -31.71 -15.55
CA ALA A 587 3.94 -32.91 -15.60
C ALA A 587 5.36 -32.55 -16.08
N PRO A 588 6.43 -32.95 -15.35
CA PRO A 588 7.80 -32.63 -15.74
C PRO A 588 8.15 -33.16 -17.14
N TRP A 589 8.92 -32.38 -17.89
CA TRP A 589 9.42 -32.77 -19.21
C TRP A 589 8.33 -33.00 -20.27
N THR A 590 7.17 -32.37 -20.13
CA THR A 590 6.11 -32.36 -21.16
C THR A 590 6.05 -30.98 -21.80
N PRO A 591 5.50 -30.83 -23.02
CA PRO A 591 5.29 -29.55 -23.65
C PRO A 591 4.36 -28.66 -22.83
N VAL A 592 4.79 -27.44 -22.51
CA VAL A 592 4.01 -26.42 -21.77
C VAL A 592 3.88 -25.16 -22.62
N PHE A 593 2.65 -24.75 -22.88
CA PHE A 593 2.33 -23.55 -23.63
C PHE A 593 1.57 -22.58 -22.73
N ALA A 594 2.20 -21.45 -22.41
CA ALA A 594 1.57 -20.39 -21.63
C ALA A 594 0.99 -19.31 -22.54
N LYS A 595 -0.28 -18.93 -22.33
CA LYS A 595 -0.98 -17.86 -23.06
C LYS A 595 -1.36 -16.72 -22.11
N SER A 596 -1.03 -15.50 -22.49
CA SER A 596 -1.38 -14.28 -21.75
C SER A 596 -1.90 -13.22 -22.70
N SER A 597 -2.91 -12.46 -22.29
CA SER A 597 -3.40 -11.26 -23.01
C SER A 597 -2.54 -10.01 -22.79
N GLY A 598 -1.42 -10.15 -22.07
CA GLY A 598 -0.35 -9.16 -21.92
C GLY A 598 1.01 -9.79 -22.15
N LEU A 599 2.08 -9.21 -21.59
CA LEU A 599 3.42 -9.79 -21.67
C LEU A 599 3.45 -11.16 -20.98
N PRO A 600 3.94 -12.23 -21.66
CA PRO A 600 3.87 -13.59 -21.13
C PRO A 600 4.99 -13.92 -20.13
N LEU A 601 5.89 -12.98 -19.83
CA LEU A 601 7.04 -13.15 -18.94
C LEU A 601 6.66 -13.61 -17.53
N LEU A 602 5.44 -13.32 -17.07
CA LEU A 602 4.92 -13.78 -15.78
C LEU A 602 4.91 -15.31 -15.65
N PHE A 603 4.90 -16.07 -16.76
CA PHE A 603 4.92 -17.54 -16.78
C PHE A 603 6.32 -18.12 -17.02
N ALA A 604 7.37 -17.33 -17.13
CA ALA A 604 8.71 -17.80 -17.49
C ALA A 604 9.24 -18.87 -16.52
N SER A 605 9.00 -18.71 -15.21
CA SER A 605 9.40 -19.70 -14.19
C SER A 605 8.61 -21.00 -14.23
N VAL A 606 7.47 -21.01 -14.94
CA VAL A 606 6.53 -22.12 -14.99
C VAL A 606 6.79 -23.01 -16.19
N VAL A 607 7.04 -22.44 -17.37
CA VAL A 607 7.13 -23.18 -18.64
C VAL A 607 8.46 -23.90 -18.81
N GLY A 608 9.51 -23.48 -18.13
CA GLY A 608 10.85 -24.07 -18.25
C GLY A 608 11.55 -23.76 -19.57
N GLY A 609 12.73 -24.35 -19.80
CA GLY A 609 13.61 -24.02 -20.93
C GLY A 609 13.10 -24.40 -22.30
N PHE A 610 12.19 -25.37 -22.42
CA PHE A 610 11.60 -25.81 -23.68
C PHE A 610 10.12 -25.41 -23.83
N GLY A 611 9.58 -24.67 -22.85
CA GLY A 611 8.20 -24.21 -22.90
C GLY A 611 8.00 -23.01 -23.82
N LYS A 612 6.76 -22.79 -24.24
CA LYS A 612 6.36 -21.66 -25.07
C LYS A 612 5.72 -20.58 -24.23
N LEU A 613 6.23 -19.37 -24.34
CA LEU A 613 5.58 -18.15 -23.90
C LEU A 613 4.87 -17.51 -25.09
N SER A 614 3.57 -17.27 -24.98
CA SER A 614 2.75 -16.62 -26.00
C SER A 614 1.95 -15.49 -25.34
N GLY A 615 2.07 -14.29 -25.86
CA GLY A 615 1.40 -13.11 -25.31
C GLY A 615 1.39 -11.96 -26.32
N LEU A 616 0.90 -10.80 -25.87
CA LEU A 616 0.90 -9.57 -26.65
C LEU A 616 2.17 -8.78 -26.33
N GLU A 617 3.10 -8.74 -27.27
CA GLU A 617 4.41 -8.06 -27.13
C GLU A 617 4.41 -6.68 -27.83
N ARG A 618 3.27 -6.02 -27.83
CA ARG A 618 3.06 -4.67 -28.38
C ARG A 618 1.94 -3.99 -27.60
N PHE A 619 1.87 -2.67 -27.66
CA PHE A 619 0.67 -1.98 -27.20
C PHE A 619 -0.56 -2.43 -27.97
N GLY A 620 -1.72 -2.31 -27.37
CA GLY A 620 -2.99 -2.64 -27.97
C GLY A 620 -3.40 -1.71 -29.13
N ALA A 621 -4.69 -1.68 -29.43
CA ALA A 621 -5.24 -0.82 -30.47
C ALA A 621 -6.71 -0.50 -30.18
N SER A 622 -7.21 0.62 -30.72
CA SER A 622 -8.60 1.01 -30.57
C SER A 622 -9.49 0.33 -31.60
N ALA A 623 -10.26 -0.68 -31.16
CA ALA A 623 -11.30 -1.34 -31.94
C ALA A 623 -12.21 -2.15 -31.00
N PRO A 624 -13.40 -2.62 -31.45
CA PRO A 624 -14.19 -3.57 -30.67
C PRO A 624 -13.38 -4.81 -30.25
N ALA A 625 -13.51 -5.26 -29.01
CA ALA A 625 -12.70 -6.34 -28.44
C ALA A 625 -12.60 -7.59 -29.34
N GLY A 626 -13.71 -8.04 -29.93
CA GLY A 626 -13.70 -9.21 -30.84
C GLY A 626 -12.97 -8.97 -32.17
N VAL A 627 -12.74 -7.73 -32.59
CA VAL A 627 -11.87 -7.39 -33.72
C VAL A 627 -10.41 -7.53 -33.29
N LEU A 628 -10.07 -7.00 -32.13
CA LEU A 628 -8.72 -7.11 -31.55
C LEU A 628 -8.33 -8.56 -31.26
N GLU A 629 -9.24 -9.38 -30.77
CA GLU A 629 -9.00 -10.82 -30.56
C GLU A 629 -8.59 -11.52 -31.85
N LYS A 630 -9.25 -11.22 -32.97
CA LYS A 630 -8.89 -11.76 -34.27
C LYS A 630 -7.56 -11.22 -34.78
N GLU A 631 -7.38 -9.91 -34.69
CA GLU A 631 -6.15 -9.24 -35.16
C GLU A 631 -4.91 -9.70 -34.40
N PHE A 632 -5.02 -9.91 -33.08
CA PHE A 632 -3.89 -10.30 -32.23
C PHE A 632 -3.75 -11.82 -32.07
N GLY A 633 -4.58 -12.62 -32.73
CA GLY A 633 -4.50 -14.09 -32.66
C GLY A 633 -5.01 -14.70 -31.35
N TYR A 634 -6.01 -14.09 -30.74
CA TYR A 634 -6.69 -14.60 -29.52
C TYR A 634 -8.02 -15.29 -29.88
N THR A 635 -8.01 -16.08 -30.94
CA THR A 635 -9.12 -17.02 -31.25
C THR A 635 -8.65 -18.46 -30.98
N PRO A 636 -9.57 -19.40 -30.67
CA PRO A 636 -9.20 -20.79 -30.46
C PRO A 636 -8.39 -21.42 -31.62
N GLU A 637 -8.76 -21.11 -32.87
CA GLU A 637 -8.08 -21.61 -34.07
C GLU A 637 -6.65 -21.05 -34.19
N ALA A 638 -6.45 -19.75 -33.86
CA ALA A 638 -5.12 -19.15 -33.88
C ALA A 638 -4.21 -19.76 -32.79
N VAL A 639 -4.74 -19.99 -31.59
CA VAL A 639 -4.00 -20.66 -30.51
C VAL A 639 -3.66 -22.09 -30.88
N VAL A 640 -4.57 -22.82 -31.53
CA VAL A 640 -4.31 -24.21 -32.07
C VAL A 640 -3.17 -24.18 -33.07
N ALA A 641 -3.17 -23.25 -34.03
CA ALA A 641 -2.11 -23.14 -35.03
C ALA A 641 -0.74 -22.86 -34.39
N GLU A 642 -0.70 -21.95 -33.41
CA GLU A 642 0.53 -21.64 -32.66
C GLU A 642 0.99 -22.83 -31.80
N ALA A 643 0.07 -23.56 -31.16
CA ALA A 643 0.37 -24.74 -30.36
C ALA A 643 0.94 -25.88 -31.20
N LYS A 644 0.39 -26.14 -32.40
CA LYS A 644 0.92 -27.15 -33.32
C LYS A 644 2.35 -26.81 -33.76
N LYS A 645 2.61 -25.57 -34.12
CA LYS A 645 3.96 -25.10 -34.45
C LYS A 645 4.93 -25.32 -33.29
N TYR A 646 4.52 -24.96 -32.09
CA TYR A 646 5.32 -25.18 -30.88
C TYR A 646 5.61 -26.66 -30.63
N LEU A 647 4.65 -27.55 -30.82
CA LEU A 647 4.86 -28.99 -30.66
C LEU A 647 5.91 -29.56 -31.63
N GLU A 648 5.99 -29.05 -32.85
CA GLU A 648 7.04 -29.36 -33.83
C GLU A 648 8.41 -28.82 -33.34
N GLU A 649 8.48 -27.58 -32.90
CA GLU A 649 9.68 -26.99 -32.33
C GLU A 649 10.15 -27.72 -31.08
N PHE A 650 9.24 -28.14 -30.21
CA PHE A 650 9.56 -28.89 -28.99
C PHE A 650 10.21 -30.25 -29.35
N LYS A 651 9.64 -30.98 -30.32
CA LYS A 651 10.23 -32.25 -30.79
C LYS A 651 11.63 -32.06 -31.33
N ALA A 652 11.86 -31.03 -32.15
CA ALA A 652 13.17 -30.69 -32.70
C ALA A 652 14.19 -30.40 -31.60
N ASN A 653 13.80 -29.56 -30.62
CA ASN A 653 14.65 -29.18 -29.47
C ASN A 653 15.01 -30.41 -28.60
N VAL A 654 14.06 -31.36 -28.41
CA VAL A 654 14.34 -32.60 -27.67
C VAL A 654 15.35 -33.47 -28.41
N GLU A 655 15.26 -33.59 -29.73
CA GLU A 655 16.25 -34.36 -30.53
C GLU A 655 17.63 -33.70 -30.48
N GLU A 656 17.70 -32.37 -30.58
CA GLU A 656 18.95 -31.65 -30.43
C GLU A 656 19.56 -31.86 -29.03
N PHE A 657 18.73 -31.76 -27.98
CA PHE A 657 19.16 -31.98 -26.59
C PHE A 657 19.72 -33.38 -26.38
N LYS A 658 19.14 -34.43 -26.99
CA LYS A 658 19.67 -35.80 -26.96
C LYS A 658 21.08 -35.89 -27.53
N ILE A 659 21.35 -35.15 -28.62
CA ILE A 659 22.67 -35.10 -29.24
C ILE A 659 23.68 -34.44 -28.27
N VAL A 660 23.31 -33.31 -27.67
CA VAL A 660 24.17 -32.57 -26.75
C VAL A 660 24.54 -33.39 -25.49
N VAL A 661 23.59 -34.19 -24.96
CA VAL A 661 23.84 -35.03 -23.77
C VAL A 661 24.41 -36.40 -24.12
N GLY A 662 24.69 -36.69 -25.41
CA GLY A 662 25.33 -37.91 -25.84
C GLY A 662 24.46 -39.16 -25.76
N ARG A 663 23.14 -39.05 -25.96
CA ARG A 663 22.17 -40.12 -25.93
C ARG A 663 21.40 -40.25 -27.25
#